data_c521cc10291ad49abba1b2bfdfc76bb6
#
_entry.id   c521cc10291ad49abba1b2bfdfc76bb6
#
_cell.length_a   1.000
_cell.length_b   1.000
_cell.length_c   1.000
_cell.angle_alpha   90.00
_cell.angle_beta   90.00
_cell.angle_gamma   90.00
#
_symmetry.space_group_name_H-M   'P 1'
#
loop_
_entity.id
_entity.type
_entity.pdbx_description
1 polymer ?
#
loop_
_entity_poly.entity_id
_entity_poly.type
_entity_poly.pdbx_seq_one_letter_code
_entity_poly.pdbx_strand_id
1 'polypeptide(L)'
;MRTLITVLSFILAIPANAVLKEHDLPKTLGVLKLELERNYIQQKEMMMQYEHSSAEQHAALISYMKQSEQVSLILYSQKVNFTFDVAYACQEATNLYRQLHENTLPFDKIKASLLSEVARYDSLIISLKALPPAIKETDKYVLTAEDSITLNIITDSTKLKPVPASAEIPKQNGEQEKSGLFILSEEEQQYRDECLKYAESIKEIIQKLLDSLEGDSYYYSVVTKKVEKMYNYAQERYKELQLGMFSNSGQNYFQILGNISHYWSYIKQDFSDKYMPLSESKELKSEWRGGIVLVVSLFMIFFIIVASVLSNLILRLIPLLVSKISPKLAHKFASRFRKIISEEAYKKKMGTITLAFGVFLFAIAIMVVKGSLHKNIIIMAADMMINFAWLVEAILISLLIRLDARQIKHGVGTYMPFLWLALIIILFRIILIPNNIINFICPPILLIFTLWQYVVIRRNRTLPLADLICSGISLAVMIVSCVSAWMGSTLLAVQIIIWWTFQLACVETIFCLYDLMKTYESGILFRSILQTKRTLTSKKALLRDKARKAFSRHLAKGKYINKSWVYDFAIRVIIPILAVLSVPLSIYWASGIFEMQGAFFETLTHTIAIQDVAKAVSIQQLCIVLACFFVFKYLNYLVNSSYRMIRTKHIDEIGTRSNETLAKNVIGIIVWGIYILFVLTYLQVPKSGIELAAAGLATGMGFAMKDLLENFFYGISLMSGRVRVGDYIECDGIRGQVESITYQSTQITTSDGSVMAFLNSALFSKNFKNLTRNHNYEFISIPIGVAYGSDVKEVRSMIIEALEKLRTDEDGKNIVDPHKQIEVRFSGFGESSVDLDVIAWALVEQKYVFLAKAKEVIYEILNKNGIEIPYPQRDIFIKNFEKK
;
A
#
# COMPACT_ATOMS: atom_id res chain seq x y z
N MET A 1 31.23 4.40 -19.86
CA MET A 1 30.41 4.09 -21.02
C MET A 1 29.15 4.94 -21.17
N ARG A 2 28.32 5.15 -20.13
CA ARG A 2 27.21 6.13 -20.21
C ARG A 2 27.67 7.54 -20.57
N THR A 3 28.87 7.95 -20.16
CA THR A 3 29.49 9.22 -20.54
C THR A 3 29.87 9.32 -22.03
N LEU A 4 30.24 8.21 -22.66
CA LEU A 4 30.53 8.17 -24.08
C LEU A 4 29.28 8.34 -24.95
N ILE A 5 28.16 7.74 -24.49
CA ILE A 5 26.85 7.85 -25.17
C ILE A 5 26.28 9.27 -25.04
N THR A 6 26.49 9.94 -23.90
CA THR A 6 26.08 11.35 -23.71
C THR A 6 26.94 12.30 -24.53
N VAL A 7 28.23 12.02 -24.72
CA VAL A 7 29.10 12.82 -25.61
C VAL A 7 28.73 12.62 -27.09
N LEU A 8 28.45 11.38 -27.50
CA LEU A 8 27.98 11.11 -28.88
C LEU A 8 26.64 11.78 -29.20
N SER A 9 25.71 11.82 -28.21
CA SER A 9 24.38 12.44 -28.42
C SER A 9 24.41 13.98 -28.39
N PHE A 10 25.42 14.61 -27.79
CA PHE A 10 25.53 16.08 -27.70
C PHE A 10 26.22 16.69 -28.93
N ILE A 11 27.05 15.91 -29.69
CA ILE A 11 27.79 16.36 -30.89
C ILE A 11 26.89 16.35 -32.12
N LEU A 12 25.77 15.64 -32.10
CA LEU A 12 24.81 15.46 -33.20
C LEU A 12 23.86 16.64 -33.48
N ALA A 13 24.00 17.76 -32.76
CA ALA A 13 23.02 18.84 -32.79
C ALA A 13 23.46 20.11 -33.56
N ILE A 14 24.44 20.03 -34.43
CA ILE A 14 24.79 21.19 -35.26
C ILE A 14 24.21 20.98 -36.68
N PRO A 15 23.24 21.76 -37.12
CA PRO A 15 22.70 21.68 -38.46
C PRO A 15 23.69 22.31 -39.43
N ALA A 16 24.43 21.51 -40.19
CA ALA A 16 25.24 22.00 -41.30
C ALA A 16 24.37 22.16 -42.56
N ASN A 17 23.51 23.13 -42.55
CA ASN A 17 22.96 23.72 -43.77
C ASN A 17 23.71 25.02 -44.08
N ALA A 18 25.02 24.92 -44.29
CA ALA A 18 25.74 25.95 -44.96
C ALA A 18 25.50 25.81 -46.50
N VAL A 19 24.46 26.44 -46.99
CA VAL A 19 24.33 26.72 -48.40
C VAL A 19 25.51 27.65 -48.76
N LEU A 20 26.43 27.17 -49.61
CA LEU A 20 27.49 27.96 -50.15
C LEU A 20 26.88 29.14 -50.94
N LYS A 21 26.82 30.32 -50.35
CA LYS A 21 26.34 31.54 -51.00
C LYS A 21 27.50 32.13 -51.85
N GLU A 22 27.20 32.43 -53.08
CA GLU A 22 28.14 32.89 -54.13
C GLU A 22 28.97 34.17 -53.78
N HIS A 23 28.55 34.96 -52.80
CA HIS A 23 29.17 36.27 -52.53
C HIS A 23 30.33 36.28 -51.52
N ASP A 24 30.63 35.22 -50.78
CA ASP A 24 31.69 35.15 -49.76
C ASP A 24 32.41 33.80 -49.73
N LEU A 25 32.73 33.23 -50.93
CA LEU A 25 33.27 31.87 -51.04
C LEU A 25 34.62 31.68 -50.31
N PRO A 26 35.55 32.61 -50.33
CA PRO A 26 36.81 32.45 -49.57
C PRO A 26 36.62 32.38 -48.07
N LYS A 27 35.75 33.21 -47.54
CA LYS A 27 35.43 33.16 -46.09
C LYS A 27 34.71 31.90 -45.70
N THR A 28 33.77 31.45 -46.53
CA THR A 28 33.02 30.21 -46.25
C THR A 28 33.91 28.98 -46.36
N LEU A 29 34.79 28.86 -47.30
CA LEU A 29 35.78 27.78 -47.40
C LEU A 29 36.80 27.83 -46.25
N GLY A 30 37.27 29.06 -45.87
CA GLY A 30 38.13 29.22 -44.71
C GLY A 30 37.51 28.79 -43.38
N VAL A 31 36.23 29.15 -43.14
CA VAL A 31 35.48 28.71 -41.98
C VAL A 31 35.23 27.18 -42.01
N LEU A 32 34.85 26.64 -43.17
CA LEU A 32 34.66 25.21 -43.40
C LEU A 32 35.93 24.41 -43.11
N LYS A 33 37.07 24.91 -43.53
CA LYS A 33 38.38 24.29 -43.27
C LYS A 33 38.64 24.20 -41.78
N LEU A 34 38.46 25.28 -41.04
CA LEU A 34 38.66 25.29 -39.56
C LEU A 34 37.68 24.35 -38.86
N GLU A 35 36.45 24.26 -39.35
CA GLU A 35 35.45 23.34 -38.82
C GLU A 35 35.81 21.88 -39.10
N LEU A 36 36.23 21.58 -40.35
CA LEU A 36 36.67 20.23 -40.74
C LEU A 36 37.94 19.78 -40.01
N GLU A 37 38.90 20.70 -39.82
CA GLU A 37 40.11 20.43 -39.04
C GLU A 37 39.76 20.09 -37.58
N ARG A 38 38.87 20.86 -36.96
CA ARG A 38 38.35 20.57 -35.59
C ARG A 38 37.64 19.23 -35.54
N ASN A 39 36.76 18.95 -36.50
CA ASN A 39 36.04 17.70 -36.58
C ASN A 39 36.98 16.50 -36.83
N TYR A 40 38.04 16.68 -37.63
CA TYR A 40 39.06 15.66 -37.85
C TYR A 40 39.77 15.27 -36.56
N ILE A 41 40.22 16.26 -35.77
CA ILE A 41 40.87 16.03 -34.46
C ILE A 41 39.90 15.31 -33.55
N GLN A 42 38.67 15.75 -33.49
CA GLN A 42 37.62 15.18 -32.63
C GLN A 42 37.27 13.74 -33.01
N GLN A 43 37.12 13.43 -34.31
CA GLN A 43 36.86 12.07 -34.78
C GLN A 43 38.04 11.14 -34.53
N LYS A 44 39.26 11.64 -34.64
CA LYS A 44 40.47 10.88 -34.31
C LYS A 44 40.57 10.56 -32.82
N GLU A 45 40.24 11.51 -31.94
CA GLU A 45 40.16 11.27 -30.50
C GLU A 45 39.07 10.26 -30.18
N MET A 46 37.89 10.38 -30.81
CA MET A 46 36.80 9.41 -30.62
C MET A 46 37.22 8.00 -31.04
N MET A 47 37.90 7.84 -32.16
CA MET A 47 38.40 6.57 -32.61
C MET A 47 39.35 5.92 -31.62
N MET A 48 40.30 6.68 -31.04
CA MET A 48 41.22 6.18 -30.00
C MET A 48 40.49 5.79 -28.73
N GLN A 49 39.49 6.58 -28.31
CA GLN A 49 38.68 6.25 -27.15
C GLN A 49 37.81 4.99 -27.39
N TYR A 50 37.29 4.83 -28.61
CA TYR A 50 36.52 3.64 -28.98
C TYR A 50 37.41 2.41 -28.98
N GLU A 51 38.60 2.46 -29.61
CA GLU A 51 39.54 1.34 -29.62
C GLU A 51 39.91 0.88 -28.23
N HIS A 52 40.15 1.81 -27.31
CA HIS A 52 40.45 1.47 -25.91
C HIS A 52 39.21 0.82 -25.22
N SER A 53 38.03 1.38 -25.41
CA SER A 53 36.79 0.84 -24.86
C SER A 53 36.41 -0.50 -25.48
N SER A 54 36.62 -0.70 -26.77
CA SER A 54 36.41 -1.98 -27.46
C SER A 54 37.34 -3.06 -26.91
N ALA A 55 38.62 -2.75 -26.69
CA ALA A 55 39.58 -3.70 -26.10
C ALA A 55 39.15 -4.13 -24.67
N GLU A 56 38.67 -3.19 -23.85
CA GLU A 56 38.13 -3.52 -22.53
C GLU A 56 36.88 -4.42 -22.62
N GLN A 57 36.01 -4.15 -23.58
CA GLN A 57 34.82 -4.97 -23.81
C GLN A 57 35.16 -6.38 -24.30
N HIS A 58 36.07 -6.50 -25.23
CA HIS A 58 36.57 -7.81 -25.68
C HIS A 58 37.14 -8.63 -24.52
N ALA A 59 37.93 -8.02 -23.65
CA ALA A 59 38.43 -8.69 -22.44
C ALA A 59 37.30 -9.16 -21.51
N ALA A 60 36.28 -8.32 -21.33
CA ALA A 60 35.10 -8.68 -20.56
C ALA A 60 34.29 -9.81 -21.20
N LEU A 61 34.04 -9.77 -22.51
CA LEU A 61 33.33 -10.81 -23.25
C LEU A 61 34.10 -12.14 -23.24
N ILE A 62 35.43 -12.12 -23.34
CA ILE A 62 36.25 -13.32 -23.17
C ILE A 62 36.10 -13.91 -21.75
N SER A 63 36.07 -13.04 -20.73
CA SER A 63 35.83 -13.45 -19.37
C SER A 63 34.45 -14.11 -19.20
N TYR A 64 33.39 -13.49 -19.76
CA TYR A 64 32.03 -14.09 -19.74
C TYR A 64 31.98 -15.42 -20.48
N MET A 65 32.71 -15.55 -21.60
CA MET A 65 32.77 -16.80 -22.35
C MET A 65 33.44 -17.92 -21.57
N LYS A 66 34.56 -17.62 -20.88
CA LYS A 66 35.25 -18.58 -20.02
C LYS A 66 34.36 -19.01 -18.84
N GLN A 67 33.68 -18.06 -18.19
CA GLN A 67 32.75 -18.36 -17.10
C GLN A 67 31.57 -19.19 -17.60
N SER A 68 31.00 -18.86 -18.77
CA SER A 68 29.93 -19.63 -19.40
C SER A 68 30.36 -21.09 -19.71
N GLU A 69 31.60 -21.30 -20.14
CA GLU A 69 32.14 -22.64 -20.37
C GLU A 69 32.29 -23.44 -19.09
N GLN A 70 32.79 -22.80 -18.02
CA GLN A 70 32.89 -23.42 -16.70
C GLN A 70 31.52 -23.82 -16.13
N VAL A 71 30.56 -22.91 -16.19
CA VAL A 71 29.17 -23.15 -15.76
C VAL A 71 28.54 -24.29 -16.60
N SER A 72 28.73 -24.27 -17.90
CA SER A 72 28.23 -25.32 -18.77
C SER A 72 28.78 -26.68 -18.42
N LEU A 73 30.07 -26.76 -18.12
CA LEU A 73 30.70 -28.00 -17.69
C LEU A 73 30.10 -28.54 -16.39
N ILE A 74 29.83 -27.67 -15.42
CA ILE A 74 29.16 -28.09 -14.18
C ILE A 74 27.73 -28.59 -14.49
N LEU A 75 26.98 -27.86 -15.29
CA LEU A 75 25.59 -28.21 -15.63
C LEU A 75 25.49 -29.57 -16.37
N TYR A 76 26.42 -29.85 -17.28
CA TYR A 76 26.39 -31.08 -18.08
C TYR A 76 27.11 -32.26 -17.42
N SER A 77 28.14 -32.04 -16.61
CA SER A 77 28.96 -33.11 -16.02
C SER A 77 28.47 -33.59 -14.65
N GLN A 78 27.68 -32.77 -13.93
CA GLN A 78 27.29 -33.13 -12.55
C GLN A 78 26.17 -34.18 -12.52
N LYS A 79 26.36 -35.14 -11.63
CA LYS A 79 25.33 -36.18 -11.35
C LYS A 79 24.14 -35.52 -10.63
N VAL A 80 22.94 -36.09 -10.79
CA VAL A 80 21.70 -35.62 -10.14
C VAL A 80 21.85 -35.51 -8.60
N ASN A 81 22.73 -36.28 -8.00
CA ASN A 81 23.01 -36.30 -6.56
C ASN A 81 23.74 -35.01 -6.04
N PHE A 82 24.26 -34.18 -6.93
CA PHE A 82 24.97 -32.95 -6.58
C PHE A 82 24.04 -31.71 -6.70
N THR A 83 22.91 -31.74 -6.01
CA THR A 83 21.84 -30.73 -6.11
C THR A 83 22.36 -29.33 -5.83
N PHE A 84 23.23 -29.17 -4.85
CA PHE A 84 23.77 -27.85 -4.48
C PHE A 84 24.71 -27.28 -5.53
N ASP A 85 25.49 -28.13 -6.20
CA ASP A 85 26.39 -27.73 -7.28
C ASP A 85 25.60 -27.26 -8.49
N VAL A 86 24.56 -28.02 -8.87
CA VAL A 86 23.70 -27.68 -10.00
C VAL A 86 22.90 -26.40 -9.70
N ALA A 87 22.39 -26.22 -8.47
CA ALA A 87 21.69 -25.00 -8.08
C ALA A 87 22.60 -23.78 -8.16
N TYR A 88 23.86 -23.90 -7.68
CA TYR A 88 24.87 -22.84 -7.82
C TYR A 88 25.15 -22.52 -9.30
N ALA A 89 25.34 -23.53 -10.15
CA ALA A 89 25.61 -23.35 -11.56
C ALA A 89 24.44 -22.67 -12.30
N CYS A 90 23.22 -23.01 -11.95
CA CYS A 90 22.01 -22.35 -12.50
C CYS A 90 21.93 -20.86 -12.11
N GLN A 91 22.30 -20.54 -10.88
CA GLN A 91 22.33 -19.14 -10.44
C GLN A 91 23.43 -18.36 -11.15
N GLU A 92 24.60 -18.96 -11.31
CA GLU A 92 25.73 -18.32 -11.98
C GLU A 92 25.38 -18.07 -13.47
N ALA A 93 24.72 -19.02 -14.13
CA ALA A 93 24.19 -18.85 -15.47
C ALA A 93 23.23 -17.66 -15.56
N THR A 94 22.35 -17.50 -14.57
CA THR A 94 21.41 -16.40 -14.50
C THR A 94 22.10 -15.05 -14.28
N ASN A 95 23.12 -15.02 -13.43
CA ASN A 95 23.91 -13.82 -13.16
C ASN A 95 24.69 -13.38 -14.39
N LEU A 96 25.33 -14.31 -15.08
CA LEU A 96 26.06 -14.05 -16.34
C LEU A 96 25.16 -13.51 -17.43
N TYR A 97 23.99 -14.11 -17.59
CA TYR A 97 22.99 -13.64 -18.56
C TYR A 97 22.53 -12.22 -18.25
N ARG A 98 22.25 -11.91 -16.98
CA ARG A 98 21.87 -10.57 -16.52
C ARG A 98 22.97 -9.54 -16.75
N GLN A 99 24.20 -9.85 -16.31
CA GLN A 99 25.36 -8.96 -16.47
C GLN A 99 25.63 -8.62 -17.95
N LEU A 100 25.49 -9.62 -18.83
CA LEU A 100 25.66 -9.43 -20.26
C LEU A 100 24.59 -8.48 -20.83
N HIS A 101 23.35 -8.60 -20.40
CA HIS A 101 22.23 -7.76 -20.87
C HIS A 101 22.25 -6.35 -20.25
N GLU A 102 22.66 -6.20 -18.99
CA GLU A 102 22.79 -4.87 -18.36
C GLU A 102 23.88 -4.02 -18.97
N ASN A 103 24.94 -4.65 -19.53
CA ASN A 103 26.09 -3.97 -20.13
C ASN A 103 25.98 -3.86 -21.65
N THR A 104 24.80 -4.05 -22.25
CA THR A 104 24.58 -3.95 -23.69
C THR A 104 24.80 -2.54 -24.21
N LEU A 105 25.62 -2.36 -25.23
CA LEU A 105 25.69 -1.12 -25.99
C LEU A 105 24.55 -1.07 -27.02
N PRO A 106 23.99 0.10 -27.28
CA PRO A 106 22.98 0.28 -28.33
C PRO A 106 23.67 0.35 -29.74
N PHE A 107 24.29 -0.77 -30.18
CA PHE A 107 25.03 -0.86 -31.44
C PHE A 107 24.23 -0.33 -32.62
N ASP A 108 22.95 -0.68 -32.74
CA ASP A 108 22.09 -0.26 -33.84
C ASP A 108 21.92 1.27 -33.93
N LYS A 109 21.78 1.94 -32.79
CA LYS A 109 21.64 3.40 -32.76
C LYS A 109 22.94 4.10 -33.12
N ILE A 110 24.08 3.59 -32.65
CA ILE A 110 25.42 4.12 -32.97
C ILE A 110 25.70 3.92 -34.44
N LYS A 111 25.42 2.71 -34.99
CA LYS A 111 25.58 2.40 -36.40
C LYS A 111 24.74 3.31 -37.28
N ALA A 112 23.45 3.50 -36.96
CA ALA A 112 22.58 4.40 -37.72
C ALA A 112 23.09 5.84 -37.72
N SER A 113 23.63 6.31 -36.61
CA SER A 113 24.23 7.64 -36.50
C SER A 113 25.49 7.77 -37.36
N LEU A 114 26.40 6.80 -37.29
CA LEU A 114 27.64 6.83 -38.10
C LEU A 114 27.32 6.73 -39.58
N LEU A 115 26.39 5.93 -40.02
CA LEU A 115 25.93 5.86 -41.40
C LEU A 115 25.37 7.20 -41.90
N SER A 116 24.61 7.91 -41.06
CA SER A 116 24.12 9.26 -41.43
C SER A 116 25.25 10.27 -41.58
N GLU A 117 26.32 10.15 -40.78
CA GLU A 117 27.50 11.00 -40.92
C GLU A 117 28.32 10.67 -42.19
N VAL A 118 28.52 9.41 -42.52
CA VAL A 118 29.15 9.00 -43.76
C VAL A 118 28.41 9.61 -44.96
N ALA A 119 27.07 9.48 -44.99
CA ALA A 119 26.26 10.07 -46.08
C ALA A 119 26.39 11.60 -46.15
N ARG A 120 26.54 12.27 -45.00
CA ARG A 120 26.77 13.72 -44.94
C ARG A 120 28.12 14.10 -45.52
N TYR A 121 29.20 13.42 -45.14
CA TYR A 121 30.53 13.70 -45.70
C TYR A 121 30.60 13.31 -47.16
N ASP A 122 29.93 12.27 -47.64
CA ASP A 122 29.79 11.94 -49.04
C ASP A 122 29.16 13.08 -49.84
N SER A 123 28.04 13.62 -49.33
CA SER A 123 27.39 14.79 -49.98
C SER A 123 28.30 16.00 -49.99
N LEU A 124 29.08 16.25 -48.93
CA LEU A 124 30.03 17.35 -48.85
C LEU A 124 31.19 17.16 -49.85
N ILE A 125 31.76 15.97 -49.94
CA ILE A 125 32.85 15.64 -50.88
C ILE A 125 32.36 15.82 -52.33
N ILE A 126 31.16 15.35 -52.65
CA ILE A 126 30.56 15.55 -53.97
C ILE A 126 30.38 17.04 -54.26
N SER A 127 29.88 17.83 -53.29
CA SER A 127 29.72 19.27 -53.47
C SER A 127 31.04 20.03 -53.65
N LEU A 128 32.10 19.65 -52.90
CA LEU A 128 33.43 20.23 -53.02
C LEU A 128 34.11 19.87 -54.34
N LYS A 129 33.92 18.63 -54.86
CA LYS A 129 34.42 18.19 -56.15
C LYS A 129 33.68 18.82 -57.35
N ALA A 130 32.43 19.23 -57.13
CA ALA A 130 31.65 19.92 -58.20
C ALA A 130 32.02 21.39 -58.34
N LEU A 131 32.84 21.99 -57.48
CA LEU A 131 33.37 23.33 -57.65
C LEU A 131 34.40 23.35 -58.80
N PRO A 132 34.34 24.30 -59.80
CA PRO A 132 35.20 24.31 -60.94
C PRO A 132 36.68 24.58 -60.58
N PRO A 133 37.66 23.94 -61.24
CA PRO A 133 39.12 24.22 -61.02
C PRO A 133 39.52 25.60 -61.42
N ALA A 134 40.55 26.17 -60.75
CA ALA A 134 41.14 27.43 -61.15
C ALA A 134 41.84 27.26 -62.50
N ILE A 135 41.60 28.19 -63.44
CA ILE A 135 42.29 28.26 -64.71
C ILE A 135 43.57 29.05 -64.54
N LYS A 136 44.75 28.46 -64.78
CA LYS A 136 46.00 29.15 -64.76
C LYS A 136 45.99 30.31 -65.80
N GLU A 137 46.56 31.46 -65.49
CA GLU A 137 46.56 32.64 -66.31
C GLU A 137 47.14 32.40 -67.77
N THR A 138 47.84 31.30 -68.01
CA THR A 138 48.35 30.87 -69.31
C THR A 138 47.30 30.28 -70.26
N ASP A 139 46.13 29.90 -69.76
CA ASP A 139 45.09 29.20 -70.58
C ASP A 139 43.87 30.09 -70.87
N LYS A 140 44.02 31.41 -70.77
CA LYS A 140 42.97 32.41 -70.99
C LYS A 140 42.40 32.47 -72.41
N TYR A 141 42.96 31.71 -73.35
CA TYR A 141 42.51 31.65 -74.73
C TYR A 141 42.17 30.19 -75.10
N VAL A 142 41.04 29.81 -75.07
CA VAL A 142 40.22 28.84 -75.80
C VAL A 142 39.25 28.13 -74.93
N LEU A 143 38.12 28.75 -74.66
CA LEU A 143 36.90 28.07 -74.33
C LEU A 143 36.28 27.62 -75.65
N THR A 144 36.42 26.35 -76.04
CA THR A 144 35.69 25.74 -77.12
C THR A 144 34.24 25.46 -76.81
N ALA A 145 33.40 25.36 -77.86
CA ALA A 145 31.97 25.17 -77.74
C ALA A 145 31.60 23.85 -77.04
N GLU A 146 32.58 22.91 -76.85
CA GLU A 146 32.37 21.65 -76.10
C GLU A 146 32.29 21.77 -74.59
N ASP A 147 32.99 22.81 -74.03
CA ASP A 147 32.91 23.05 -72.51
C ASP A 147 31.55 23.58 -72.08
N SER A 148 30.83 24.27 -72.98
CA SER A 148 29.48 24.75 -72.74
C SER A 148 28.45 23.61 -72.70
N ILE A 149 28.72 22.49 -73.36
CA ILE A 149 27.80 21.28 -73.34
C ILE A 149 27.96 20.49 -72.04
N THR A 150 29.20 20.38 -71.52
CA THR A 150 29.46 19.69 -70.24
C THR A 150 28.86 20.44 -69.04
N LEU A 151 28.82 21.80 -69.07
CA LEU A 151 28.22 22.64 -68.07
C LEU A 151 26.69 22.50 -68.05
N ASN A 152 26.05 22.30 -69.22
CA ASN A 152 24.57 22.08 -69.25
C ASN A 152 24.17 20.68 -68.85
N ILE A 153 25.03 19.69 -68.89
CA ILE A 153 24.75 18.35 -68.37
C ILE A 153 24.81 18.32 -66.81
N ILE A 154 25.66 19.14 -66.20
CA ILE A 154 25.78 19.25 -64.75
C ILE A 154 24.57 20.00 -64.12
N THR A 155 23.98 20.94 -64.90
CA THR A 155 22.76 21.64 -64.39
C THR A 155 21.48 20.83 -64.51
N ASP A 156 21.45 19.78 -65.35
CA ASP A 156 20.27 18.91 -65.55
C ASP A 156 20.23 17.70 -64.60
N SER A 157 21.35 17.37 -63.93
CA SER A 157 21.40 16.26 -62.94
C SER A 157 20.88 16.63 -61.52
N THR A 158 20.43 17.87 -61.32
CA THR A 158 19.84 18.32 -60.06
C THR A 158 18.32 18.17 -59.96
N LYS A 159 17.68 17.42 -60.89
CA LYS A 159 16.25 17.04 -60.77
C LYS A 159 16.06 15.70 -60.08
N LEU A 160 16.33 15.64 -58.82
CA LEU A 160 15.77 14.62 -57.92
C LEU A 160 14.54 15.22 -57.19
N LYS A 161 13.41 14.56 -57.40
CA LYS A 161 12.07 14.97 -57.02
C LYS A 161 11.96 15.35 -55.51
N PRO A 162 11.30 16.46 -55.16
CA PRO A 162 10.88 16.72 -53.80
C PRO A 162 9.50 16.12 -53.50
N VAL A 163 9.36 15.60 -52.31
CA VAL A 163 8.11 15.24 -51.65
C VAL A 163 7.36 16.54 -51.26
N PRO A 164 6.02 16.61 -51.32
CA PRO A 164 5.28 17.84 -51.25
C PRO A 164 5.09 18.34 -49.85
N ALA A 165 5.40 19.61 -49.62
CA ALA A 165 4.88 20.37 -48.49
C ALA A 165 4.32 21.69 -48.99
N SER A 166 3.07 21.91 -48.78
CA SER A 166 2.30 23.10 -49.06
C SER A 166 2.72 24.30 -48.23
N ALA A 167 3.09 25.40 -48.86
CA ALA A 167 2.86 26.78 -48.40
C ALA A 167 3.18 27.79 -49.52
N GLU A 168 2.29 28.69 -49.76
CA GLU A 168 2.30 29.78 -50.71
C GLU A 168 3.38 30.83 -50.45
N ILE A 169 4.06 31.31 -51.48
CA ILE A 169 4.99 32.45 -51.43
C ILE A 169 4.57 33.47 -52.49
N PRO A 170 4.48 34.76 -52.14
CA PRO A 170 4.07 35.81 -53.06
C PRO A 170 5.21 36.17 -54.03
N LYS A 171 4.81 36.51 -55.27
CA LYS A 171 5.66 37.03 -56.34
C LYS A 171 6.22 38.39 -56.02
N GLN A 172 7.52 38.55 -56.16
CA GLN A 172 8.11 39.88 -56.43
C GLN A 172 9.15 39.79 -57.59
N ASN A 173 9.10 40.84 -58.34
CA ASN A 173 9.67 41.07 -59.69
C ASN A 173 11.18 40.94 -59.76
N GLY A 174 11.55 40.57 -60.91
CA GLY A 174 12.76 40.51 -61.65
C GLY A 174 13.90 41.45 -61.46
N GLU A 175 15.06 40.83 -61.52
CA GLU A 175 16.25 41.40 -62.19
C GLU A 175 17.03 40.23 -62.74
N GLN A 176 17.31 40.28 -64.04
CA GLN A 176 18.20 39.37 -64.73
C GLN A 176 19.63 39.62 -64.33
N GLU A 177 20.16 38.82 -63.35
CA GLU A 177 21.62 38.77 -63.21
C GLU A 177 22.24 37.78 -64.14
N LYS A 178 23.20 38.27 -64.83
CA LYS A 178 24.07 37.53 -65.80
C LYS A 178 24.80 36.45 -65.03
N SER A 179 24.61 35.16 -65.41
CA SER A 179 25.46 34.05 -65.00
C SER A 179 26.91 34.27 -65.52
N GLY A 180 27.74 34.88 -64.59
CA GLY A 180 29.17 34.85 -64.78
C GLY A 180 29.75 33.48 -64.49
N LEU A 181 30.61 32.97 -65.31
CA LEU A 181 31.41 31.78 -65.05
C LEU A 181 32.18 32.00 -63.75
N PHE A 182 31.89 31.19 -62.76
CA PHE A 182 32.52 31.24 -61.45
C PHE A 182 33.85 30.52 -61.51
N ILE A 183 34.98 31.28 -61.47
CA ILE A 183 36.34 30.77 -61.51
C ILE A 183 36.96 30.95 -60.13
N LEU A 184 37.44 29.84 -59.53
CA LEU A 184 38.10 29.88 -58.22
C LEU A 184 39.50 30.56 -58.34
N SER A 185 39.86 31.39 -57.37
CA SER A 185 41.19 31.90 -57.19
C SER A 185 42.17 30.80 -56.73
N GLU A 186 43.51 31.02 -56.89
CA GLU A 186 44.47 30.03 -56.37
C GLU A 186 44.35 29.76 -54.89
N GLU A 187 43.99 30.74 -54.05
CA GLU A 187 43.76 30.60 -52.60
C GLU A 187 42.48 29.80 -52.31
N GLU A 188 41.44 30.04 -53.09
CA GLU A 188 40.14 29.28 -52.93
C GLU A 188 40.30 27.83 -53.32
N GLN A 189 41.12 27.56 -54.36
CA GLN A 189 41.44 26.19 -54.75
C GLN A 189 42.23 25.46 -53.68
N GLN A 190 43.22 26.14 -53.08
CA GLN A 190 43.98 25.57 -51.95
C GLN A 190 43.07 25.22 -50.77
N TYR A 191 42.15 26.11 -50.34
CA TYR A 191 41.20 25.87 -49.31
C TYR A 191 40.22 24.72 -49.64
N ARG A 192 39.77 24.64 -50.92
CA ARG A 192 38.93 23.53 -51.36
C ARG A 192 39.67 22.20 -51.27
N ASP A 193 40.91 22.12 -51.74
CA ASP A 193 41.67 20.88 -51.69
C ASP A 193 42.01 20.43 -50.25
N GLU A 194 42.29 21.37 -49.38
CA GLU A 194 42.46 21.10 -47.95
C GLU A 194 41.15 20.63 -47.30
N CYS A 195 39.99 21.28 -47.57
CA CYS A 195 38.68 20.83 -47.11
C CYS A 195 38.36 19.41 -47.61
N LEU A 196 38.69 19.13 -48.89
CA LEU A 196 38.45 17.83 -49.49
C LEU A 196 39.29 16.75 -48.80
N LYS A 197 40.59 17.06 -48.55
CA LYS A 197 41.48 16.17 -47.81
C LYS A 197 40.97 15.86 -46.41
N TYR A 198 40.53 16.87 -45.64
CA TYR A 198 39.96 16.65 -44.29
C TYR A 198 38.67 15.88 -44.37
N ALA A 199 37.76 16.19 -45.29
CA ALA A 199 36.48 15.50 -45.43
C ALA A 199 36.67 14.00 -45.80
N GLU A 200 37.59 13.69 -46.74
CA GLU A 200 37.95 12.33 -47.09
C GLU A 200 38.59 11.58 -45.90
N SER A 201 39.53 12.26 -45.20
CA SER A 201 40.14 11.65 -43.99
C SER A 201 39.14 11.39 -42.86
N ILE A 202 38.19 12.28 -42.62
CA ILE A 202 37.13 12.09 -41.63
C ILE A 202 36.24 10.91 -42.03
N LYS A 203 35.83 10.85 -43.31
CA LYS A 203 35.03 9.73 -43.85
C LYS A 203 35.75 8.40 -43.63
N GLU A 204 37.06 8.34 -43.94
CA GLU A 204 37.87 7.14 -43.74
C GLU A 204 37.91 6.71 -42.28
N ILE A 205 38.07 7.66 -41.32
CA ILE A 205 38.04 7.40 -39.90
C ILE A 205 36.65 6.83 -39.46
N ILE A 206 35.55 7.44 -39.93
CA ILE A 206 34.20 7.02 -39.61
C ILE A 206 33.93 5.63 -40.22
N GLN A 207 34.40 5.33 -41.42
CA GLN A 207 34.28 3.99 -42.01
C GLN A 207 35.05 2.94 -41.22
N LYS A 208 36.29 3.22 -40.82
CA LYS A 208 37.06 2.33 -39.96
C LYS A 208 36.37 2.08 -38.62
N LEU A 209 35.76 3.13 -38.01
CA LEU A 209 34.99 3.02 -36.81
C LEU A 209 33.75 2.13 -37.00
N LEU A 210 33.08 2.24 -38.11
CA LEU A 210 31.90 1.48 -38.48
C LEU A 210 32.25 -0.01 -38.70
N ASP A 211 33.34 -0.31 -39.37
CA ASP A 211 33.82 -1.68 -39.56
C ASP A 211 34.19 -2.35 -38.21
N SER A 212 34.90 -1.58 -37.35
CA SER A 212 35.20 -2.05 -35.98
C SER A 212 33.95 -2.30 -35.17
N LEU A 213 32.94 -1.41 -35.24
CA LEU A 213 31.66 -1.56 -34.52
C LEU A 213 30.85 -2.78 -35.04
N GLU A 214 30.87 -3.06 -36.34
CA GLU A 214 30.23 -4.26 -36.87
C GLU A 214 30.92 -5.54 -36.40
N GLY A 215 32.25 -5.56 -36.36
CA GLY A 215 33.01 -6.66 -35.75
C GLY A 215 32.66 -6.90 -34.29
N ASP A 216 32.60 -5.85 -33.48
CA ASP A 216 32.26 -5.90 -32.07
C ASP A 216 30.81 -6.39 -31.86
N SER A 217 29.86 -5.87 -32.63
CA SER A 217 28.47 -6.27 -32.63
C SER A 217 28.29 -7.74 -32.98
N TYR A 218 29.01 -8.24 -34.00
CA TYR A 218 28.99 -9.64 -34.38
C TYR A 218 29.53 -10.52 -33.23
N TYR A 219 30.71 -10.16 -32.69
CA TYR A 219 31.30 -10.92 -31.58
C TYR A 219 30.41 -10.95 -30.36
N TYR A 220 29.81 -9.79 -30.01
CA TYR A 220 28.82 -9.70 -28.94
C TYR A 220 27.61 -10.62 -29.18
N SER A 221 27.09 -10.66 -30.41
CA SER A 221 25.96 -11.53 -30.76
C SER A 221 26.27 -13.01 -30.59
N VAL A 222 27.49 -13.42 -30.95
CA VAL A 222 27.96 -14.82 -30.82
C VAL A 222 28.04 -15.21 -29.34
N VAL A 223 28.65 -14.33 -28.49
CA VAL A 223 28.75 -14.58 -27.05
C VAL A 223 27.36 -14.61 -26.40
N THR A 224 26.49 -13.67 -26.76
CA THR A 224 25.11 -13.61 -26.27
C THR A 224 24.35 -14.89 -26.59
N LYS A 225 24.38 -15.37 -27.84
CA LYS A 225 23.72 -16.63 -28.19
C LYS A 225 24.25 -17.84 -27.43
N LYS A 226 25.56 -17.86 -27.11
CA LYS A 226 26.17 -18.95 -26.35
C LYS A 226 25.72 -18.90 -24.89
N VAL A 227 25.74 -17.73 -24.27
CA VAL A 227 25.28 -17.52 -22.90
C VAL A 227 23.77 -17.76 -22.77
N GLU A 228 22.98 -17.36 -23.76
CA GLU A 228 21.54 -17.60 -23.80
C GLU A 228 21.19 -19.08 -23.87
N LYS A 229 21.88 -19.83 -24.71
CA LYS A 229 21.72 -21.32 -24.77
C LYS A 229 22.03 -21.96 -23.41
N MET A 230 23.14 -21.57 -22.80
CA MET A 230 23.51 -22.04 -21.46
C MET A 230 22.44 -21.65 -20.42
N TYR A 231 21.97 -20.41 -20.46
CA TYR A 231 20.93 -19.91 -19.54
C TYR A 231 19.61 -20.69 -19.70
N ASN A 232 19.17 -20.91 -20.94
CA ASN A 232 17.93 -21.67 -21.20
C ASN A 232 18.06 -23.13 -20.70
N TYR A 233 19.20 -23.78 -20.93
CA TYR A 233 19.46 -25.09 -20.37
C TYR A 233 19.53 -25.10 -18.85
N ALA A 234 20.15 -24.07 -18.25
CA ALA A 234 20.19 -23.91 -16.81
C ALA A 234 18.78 -23.75 -16.21
N GLN A 235 17.90 -23.00 -16.87
CA GLN A 235 16.50 -22.81 -16.43
C GLN A 235 15.70 -24.11 -16.49
N GLU A 236 15.88 -24.90 -17.55
CA GLU A 236 15.24 -26.21 -17.68
C GLU A 236 15.73 -27.15 -16.58
N ARG A 237 17.04 -27.24 -16.39
CA ARG A 237 17.66 -28.05 -15.33
C ARG A 237 17.26 -27.61 -13.94
N TYR A 238 17.07 -26.30 -13.74
CA TYR A 238 16.59 -25.73 -12.49
C TYR A 238 15.15 -26.14 -12.16
N LYS A 239 14.26 -26.17 -13.15
CA LYS A 239 12.89 -26.67 -12.99
C LYS A 239 12.85 -28.15 -12.58
N GLU A 240 13.67 -28.97 -13.19
CA GLU A 240 13.82 -30.38 -12.80
C GLU A 240 14.28 -30.52 -11.33
N LEU A 241 15.25 -29.71 -10.93
CA LEU A 241 15.73 -29.68 -9.55
C LEU A 241 14.64 -29.27 -8.55
N GLN A 242 13.86 -28.23 -8.86
CA GLN A 242 12.76 -27.77 -8.02
C GLN A 242 11.73 -28.88 -7.77
N LEU A 243 11.32 -29.58 -8.82
CA LEU A 243 10.41 -30.71 -8.70
C LEU A 243 11.03 -31.85 -7.88
N GLY A 244 12.31 -32.12 -8.07
CA GLY A 244 13.05 -33.14 -7.30
C GLY A 244 13.22 -32.82 -5.83
N MET A 245 13.36 -31.54 -5.46
CA MET A 245 13.51 -31.12 -4.06
C MET A 245 12.25 -31.35 -3.22
N PHE A 246 11.07 -31.24 -3.82
CA PHE A 246 9.79 -31.45 -3.14
C PHE A 246 9.25 -32.87 -3.26
N SER A 247 9.74 -33.66 -4.23
CA SER A 247 9.39 -35.05 -4.35
C SER A 247 10.25 -35.92 -3.42
N ASN A 248 9.67 -37.01 -2.92
CA ASN A 248 10.38 -37.97 -2.08
C ASN A 248 11.36 -38.82 -2.94
N SER A 249 12.55 -38.27 -3.20
CA SER A 249 13.54 -38.87 -4.09
C SER A 249 14.58 -39.74 -3.39
N GLY A 250 14.54 -39.80 -2.05
CA GLY A 250 15.50 -40.55 -1.25
C GLY A 250 14.95 -41.86 -0.70
N GLN A 251 15.85 -42.83 -0.44
CA GLN A 251 15.54 -44.01 0.34
C GLN A 251 15.16 -43.66 1.76
N ASN A 252 14.20 -44.37 2.36
CA ASN A 252 13.87 -44.17 3.78
C ASN A 252 15.10 -44.50 4.64
N TYR A 253 15.32 -43.68 5.70
CA TYR A 253 16.51 -43.84 6.53
C TYR A 253 16.65 -45.26 7.14
N PHE A 254 15.54 -45.97 7.41
CA PHE A 254 15.55 -47.34 7.85
C PHE A 254 16.11 -48.31 6.80
N GLN A 255 15.88 -48.06 5.50
CA GLN A 255 16.44 -48.81 4.40
C GLN A 255 17.96 -48.56 4.25
N ILE A 256 18.37 -47.31 4.48
CA ILE A 256 19.80 -46.91 4.52
C ILE A 256 20.52 -47.66 5.63
N LEU A 257 19.92 -47.75 6.84
CA LEU A 257 20.50 -48.47 7.99
C LEU A 257 20.52 -49.99 7.74
N GLY A 258 19.52 -50.53 7.05
CA GLY A 258 19.50 -51.95 6.68
C GLY A 258 20.59 -52.40 5.71
N ASN A 259 21.03 -51.47 4.84
CA ASN A 259 22.05 -51.71 3.80
C ASN A 259 23.26 -50.78 3.96
N ILE A 260 23.72 -50.55 5.18
CA ILE A 260 24.74 -49.56 5.51
C ILE A 260 26.07 -49.74 4.78
N SER A 261 26.52 -51.00 4.57
CA SER A 261 27.76 -51.31 3.85
C SER A 261 27.73 -50.89 2.38
N HIS A 262 26.59 -51.11 1.73
CA HIS A 262 26.39 -50.75 0.34
C HIS A 262 26.25 -49.20 0.21
N TYR A 263 25.51 -48.59 1.11
CA TYR A 263 25.34 -47.14 1.12
C TYR A 263 26.66 -46.38 1.44
N TRP A 264 27.50 -47.00 2.29
CA TRP A 264 28.82 -46.44 2.59
C TRP A 264 29.74 -46.43 1.36
N SER A 265 29.60 -47.38 0.47
CA SER A 265 30.36 -47.41 -0.81
C SER A 265 29.95 -46.22 -1.70
N TYR A 266 28.67 -45.88 -1.77
CA TYR A 266 28.20 -44.69 -2.47
C TYR A 266 28.74 -43.40 -1.85
N ILE A 267 28.69 -43.24 -0.53
CA ILE A 267 29.27 -42.11 0.18
C ILE A 267 30.75 -41.95 -0.14
N LYS A 268 31.52 -43.07 -0.08
CA LYS A 268 32.96 -43.05 -0.36
C LYS A 268 33.23 -42.65 -1.82
N GLN A 269 32.40 -43.15 -2.76
CA GLN A 269 32.53 -42.81 -4.16
C GLN A 269 32.22 -41.31 -4.38
N ASP A 270 31.10 -40.78 -3.88
CA ASP A 270 30.74 -39.38 -4.02
C ASP A 270 31.78 -38.46 -3.38
N PHE A 271 32.34 -38.86 -2.23
CA PHE A 271 33.43 -38.13 -1.60
C PHE A 271 34.73 -38.12 -2.42
N SER A 272 35.06 -39.29 -3.00
CA SER A 272 36.25 -39.44 -3.88
C SER A 272 36.05 -38.61 -5.15
N ASP A 273 34.88 -38.74 -5.83
CA ASP A 273 34.59 -38.03 -7.07
C ASP A 273 34.63 -36.51 -6.90
N LYS A 274 34.27 -36.02 -5.73
CA LYS A 274 34.14 -34.58 -5.49
C LYS A 274 35.38 -33.96 -4.87
N TYR A 275 35.98 -34.60 -3.89
CA TYR A 275 37.04 -33.98 -3.03
C TYR A 275 38.43 -34.53 -3.28
N MET A 276 38.56 -35.70 -3.94
CA MET A 276 39.89 -36.25 -4.27
C MET A 276 40.27 -35.95 -5.71
N PRO A 277 41.51 -35.55 -6.02
CA PRO A 277 41.94 -35.19 -7.35
C PRO A 277 42.14 -36.47 -8.21
N LEU A 278 41.35 -36.63 -9.29
CA LEU A 278 41.70 -37.50 -10.40
C LEU A 278 42.82 -36.86 -11.22
N SER A 279 43.84 -37.61 -11.58
CA SER A 279 45.13 -37.15 -12.08
C SER A 279 45.15 -36.52 -13.47
N GLU A 280 44.03 -36.48 -14.23
CA GLU A 280 44.04 -36.22 -15.66
C GLU A 280 43.48 -34.89 -16.14
N SER A 281 42.89 -34.05 -15.29
CA SER A 281 42.36 -32.76 -15.71
C SER A 281 42.78 -31.60 -14.81
N LYS A 282 44.00 -31.08 -15.05
CA LYS A 282 44.60 -30.06 -14.23
C LYS A 282 43.93 -28.68 -14.24
N GLU A 283 43.22 -28.31 -15.31
CA GLU A 283 42.71 -26.94 -15.49
C GLU A 283 41.25 -26.73 -14.96
N LEU A 284 40.40 -27.72 -14.98
CA LEU A 284 38.99 -27.60 -14.57
C LEU A 284 38.75 -27.73 -13.06
N LYS A 285 39.70 -28.22 -12.29
CA LYS A 285 39.54 -28.52 -10.85
C LYS A 285 40.03 -27.45 -9.90
N SER A 286 40.53 -26.31 -10.38
CA SER A 286 41.17 -25.31 -9.52
C SER A 286 40.22 -24.63 -8.54
N GLU A 287 38.92 -24.50 -8.87
CA GLU A 287 37.94 -23.80 -8.01
C GLU A 287 37.19 -24.71 -7.04
N TRP A 288 37.07 -26.02 -7.33
CA TRP A 288 36.29 -26.99 -6.56
C TRP A 288 37.10 -27.97 -5.69
N ARG A 289 38.38 -27.71 -5.50
CA ARG A 289 39.23 -28.60 -4.68
C ARG A 289 38.82 -28.51 -3.22
N GLY A 290 38.70 -29.66 -2.57
CA GLY A 290 38.45 -29.79 -1.11
C GLY A 290 39.38 -28.94 -0.23
N GLY A 291 40.57 -28.56 -0.73
CA GLY A 291 41.49 -27.63 -0.08
C GLY A 291 40.91 -26.19 0.03
N ILE A 292 40.19 -25.69 -1.00
CA ILE A 292 39.59 -24.35 -0.93
C ILE A 292 38.44 -24.34 0.09
N VAL A 293 37.64 -25.37 0.11
CA VAL A 293 36.55 -25.53 1.10
C VAL A 293 37.09 -25.60 2.53
N LEU A 294 38.16 -26.35 2.72
CA LEU A 294 38.81 -26.45 4.03
C LEU A 294 39.41 -25.11 4.45
N VAL A 295 40.04 -24.40 3.51
CA VAL A 295 40.61 -23.05 3.77
C VAL A 295 39.48 -22.07 4.11
N VAL A 296 38.39 -22.03 3.37
CA VAL A 296 37.20 -21.16 3.66
C VAL A 296 36.64 -21.49 5.04
N SER A 297 36.49 -22.76 5.37
CA SER A 297 35.97 -23.19 6.69
C SER A 297 36.89 -22.77 7.82
N LEU A 298 38.21 -22.94 7.66
CA LEU A 298 39.20 -22.48 8.64
C LEU A 298 39.22 -20.97 8.78
N PHE A 299 39.12 -20.24 7.66
CA PHE A 299 39.01 -18.77 7.70
C PHE A 299 37.75 -18.33 8.46
N MET A 300 36.58 -18.95 8.25
CA MET A 300 35.39 -18.66 9.00
C MET A 300 35.52 -18.90 10.49
N ILE A 301 36.13 -20.04 10.90
CA ILE A 301 36.42 -20.34 12.31
C ILE A 301 37.38 -19.29 12.91
N PHE A 302 38.41 -18.93 12.17
CA PHE A 302 39.36 -17.88 12.58
C PHE A 302 38.64 -16.54 12.81
N PHE A 303 37.77 -16.09 11.88
CA PHE A 303 37.02 -14.86 12.05
C PHE A 303 36.05 -14.89 13.23
N ILE A 304 35.43 -16.04 13.52
CA ILE A 304 34.58 -16.21 14.71
C ILE A 304 35.39 -16.04 15.98
N ILE A 305 36.59 -16.66 16.06
CA ILE A 305 37.46 -16.55 17.21
C ILE A 305 37.96 -15.12 17.39
N VAL A 306 38.44 -14.49 16.31
CA VAL A 306 38.93 -13.10 16.33
C VAL A 306 37.81 -12.13 16.73
N ALA A 307 36.61 -12.25 16.17
CA ALA A 307 35.47 -11.42 16.52
C ALA A 307 35.07 -11.59 17.99
N SER A 308 35.12 -12.81 18.53
CA SER A 308 34.85 -13.10 19.95
C SER A 308 35.88 -12.48 20.87
N VAL A 309 37.19 -12.64 20.57
CA VAL A 309 38.27 -12.04 21.35
C VAL A 309 38.23 -10.52 21.30
N LEU A 310 38.05 -9.96 20.10
CA LEU A 310 37.96 -8.51 19.88
C LEU A 310 36.74 -7.90 20.57
N SER A 311 35.58 -8.58 20.52
CA SER A 311 34.39 -8.17 21.27
C SER A 311 34.64 -8.07 22.76
N ASN A 312 35.26 -9.09 23.37
CA ASN A 312 35.60 -9.07 24.78
C ASN A 312 36.59 -7.94 25.13
N LEU A 313 37.59 -7.74 24.26
CA LEU A 313 38.62 -6.71 24.45
C LEU A 313 38.02 -5.30 24.36
N ILE A 314 37.22 -5.03 23.31
CA ILE A 314 36.60 -3.73 23.07
C ILE A 314 35.63 -3.39 24.21
N LEU A 315 34.75 -4.32 24.61
CA LEU A 315 33.77 -4.07 25.67
C LEU A 315 34.41 -3.83 27.05
N ARG A 316 35.63 -4.34 27.28
CA ARG A 316 36.41 -4.05 28.49
C ARG A 316 37.24 -2.76 28.38
N LEU A 317 37.82 -2.48 27.21
CA LEU A 317 38.70 -1.30 26.97
C LEU A 317 37.91 0.01 26.80
N ILE A 318 36.75 -0.01 26.13
CA ILE A 318 35.96 1.21 25.88
C ILE A 318 35.63 1.96 27.19
N PRO A 319 35.06 1.33 28.24
CA PRO A 319 34.78 2.02 29.49
C PRO A 319 36.04 2.61 30.14
N LEU A 320 37.20 1.89 30.04
CA LEU A 320 38.47 2.34 30.57
C LEU A 320 39.05 3.54 29.79
N LEU A 321 38.96 3.49 28.45
CA LEU A 321 39.44 4.57 27.57
C LEU A 321 38.56 5.84 27.73
N VAL A 322 37.23 5.69 27.76
CA VAL A 322 36.31 6.81 27.94
C VAL A 322 36.48 7.45 29.31
N SER A 323 36.75 6.66 30.34
CA SER A 323 37.05 7.21 31.70
C SER A 323 38.36 7.99 31.75
N LYS A 324 39.39 7.62 30.95
CA LYS A 324 40.68 8.33 30.86
C LYS A 324 40.61 9.57 29.99
N ILE A 325 39.92 9.52 28.81
CA ILE A 325 39.92 10.61 27.82
C ILE A 325 38.97 11.74 28.25
N SER A 326 37.82 11.43 28.80
CA SER A 326 36.82 12.44 29.21
C SER A 326 36.04 11.96 30.44
N PRO A 327 36.51 12.23 31.65
CA PRO A 327 35.83 11.80 32.86
C PRO A 327 34.42 12.44 33.01
N LYS A 328 34.23 13.64 32.47
CA LYS A 328 32.88 14.32 32.44
C LYS A 328 31.91 13.60 31.52
N LEU A 329 32.34 13.14 30.37
CA LEU A 329 31.51 12.40 29.40
C LEU A 329 31.22 10.98 29.93
N ALA A 330 32.19 10.33 30.52
CA ALA A 330 32.06 9.03 31.17
C ALA A 330 31.04 9.07 32.30
N HIS A 331 31.10 10.09 33.16
CA HIS A 331 30.13 10.27 34.26
C HIS A 331 28.73 10.58 33.77
N LYS A 332 28.61 11.40 32.73
CA LYS A 332 27.32 11.75 32.12
C LYS A 332 26.67 10.54 31.39
N PHE A 333 27.47 9.75 30.71
CA PHE A 333 27.03 8.52 30.04
C PHE A 333 26.70 7.44 31.10
N ALA A 334 27.56 7.21 32.09
CA ALA A 334 27.30 6.26 33.15
C ALA A 334 26.07 6.63 34.01
N SER A 335 25.87 7.92 34.31
CA SER A 335 24.69 8.37 35.07
C SER A 335 23.40 8.21 34.28
N ARG A 336 23.41 8.43 32.95
CA ARG A 336 22.25 8.14 32.07
C ARG A 336 22.02 6.64 31.93
N PHE A 337 23.07 5.86 31.77
CA PHE A 337 23.00 4.41 31.61
C PHE A 337 22.54 3.72 32.90
N ARG A 338 23.03 4.13 34.08
CA ARG A 338 22.54 3.67 35.41
C ARG A 338 21.06 4.00 35.68
N LYS A 339 20.52 5.08 35.08
CA LYS A 339 19.08 5.37 35.15
C LYS A 339 18.23 4.42 34.30
N ILE A 340 18.82 3.82 33.27
CA ILE A 340 18.10 2.94 32.32
C ILE A 340 18.28 1.47 32.72
N ILE A 341 19.47 1.06 33.12
CA ILE A 341 19.80 -0.34 33.46
C ILE A 341 20.55 -0.35 34.81
N SER A 342 20.05 -1.15 35.75
CA SER A 342 20.73 -1.36 37.02
C SER A 342 22.07 -2.08 36.78
N GLU A 343 23.07 -1.77 37.57
CA GLU A 343 24.44 -2.35 37.45
C GLU A 343 24.44 -3.88 37.55
N GLU A 344 23.52 -4.43 38.37
CA GLU A 344 23.36 -5.86 38.54
C GLU A 344 22.71 -6.52 37.31
N ALA A 345 21.76 -5.83 36.66
CA ALA A 345 21.16 -6.28 35.42
C ALA A 345 22.13 -6.25 34.23
N TYR A 346 23.02 -5.24 34.19
CA TYR A 346 24.07 -5.14 33.19
C TYR A 346 25.08 -6.29 33.31
N LYS A 347 25.54 -6.56 34.52
CA LYS A 347 26.48 -7.68 34.77
C LYS A 347 25.88 -9.03 34.34
N LYS A 348 24.60 -9.27 34.59
CA LYS A 348 23.91 -10.51 34.17
C LYS A 348 23.66 -10.60 32.66
N LYS A 349 23.49 -9.48 31.99
CA LYS A 349 23.30 -9.42 30.51
C LYS A 349 24.62 -9.37 29.75
N MET A 350 25.76 -9.13 30.40
CA MET A 350 27.05 -8.89 29.78
C MET A 350 27.50 -10.01 28.82
N GLY A 351 27.31 -11.28 29.18
CA GLY A 351 27.65 -12.41 28.31
C GLY A 351 26.88 -12.40 26.98
N THR A 352 25.58 -12.07 27.02
CA THR A 352 24.78 -11.98 25.79
C THR A 352 25.13 -10.74 24.98
N ILE A 353 25.46 -9.62 25.64
CA ILE A 353 25.93 -8.39 24.96
C ILE A 353 27.25 -8.67 24.23
N THR A 354 28.16 -9.38 24.88
CA THR A 354 29.43 -9.76 24.26
C THR A 354 29.25 -10.68 23.07
N LEU A 355 28.31 -11.63 23.17
CA LEU A 355 27.96 -12.53 22.06
C LEU A 355 27.35 -11.74 20.87
N ALA A 356 26.39 -10.88 21.12
CA ALA A 356 25.77 -10.05 20.08
C ALA A 356 26.83 -9.15 19.42
N PHE A 357 27.63 -8.44 20.21
CA PHE A 357 28.66 -7.58 19.64
C PHE A 357 29.73 -8.38 18.87
N GLY A 358 30.03 -9.62 19.28
CA GLY A 358 30.87 -10.53 18.53
C GLY A 358 30.31 -10.93 17.18
N VAL A 359 29.01 -11.27 17.12
CA VAL A 359 28.32 -11.60 15.87
C VAL A 359 28.28 -10.38 14.93
N PHE A 360 28.03 -9.19 15.47
CA PHE A 360 28.06 -7.94 14.72
C PHE A 360 29.45 -7.67 14.09
N LEU A 361 30.52 -7.80 14.87
CA LEU A 361 31.88 -7.64 14.37
C LEU A 361 32.23 -8.69 13.31
N PHE A 362 31.81 -9.92 13.51
CA PHE A 362 31.97 -11.00 12.53
C PHE A 362 31.27 -10.66 11.20
N ALA A 363 30.03 -10.19 11.25
CA ALA A 363 29.29 -9.78 10.04
C ALA A 363 29.99 -8.66 9.26
N ILE A 364 30.50 -7.63 9.98
CA ILE A 364 31.25 -6.54 9.36
C ILE A 364 32.57 -7.04 8.76
N ALA A 365 33.31 -7.88 9.49
CA ALA A 365 34.58 -8.40 9.01
C ALA A 365 34.42 -9.18 7.69
N ILE A 366 33.41 -10.05 7.62
CA ILE A 366 33.13 -10.80 6.39
C ILE A 366 32.63 -9.87 5.27
N MET A 367 31.85 -8.83 5.58
CA MET A 367 31.38 -7.85 4.60
C MET A 367 32.54 -7.09 3.94
N VAL A 368 33.58 -6.72 4.74
CA VAL A 368 34.81 -6.08 4.24
C VAL A 368 35.58 -7.05 3.36
N VAL A 369 35.75 -8.29 3.80
CA VAL A 369 36.47 -9.33 3.04
C VAL A 369 35.77 -9.63 1.71
N LYS A 370 34.44 -9.72 1.70
CA LYS A 370 33.61 -9.88 0.48
C LYS A 370 33.93 -8.80 -0.56
N GLY A 371 34.06 -7.54 -0.14
CA GLY A 371 34.37 -6.43 -1.04
C GLY A 371 35.72 -6.51 -1.73
N SER A 372 36.68 -7.31 -1.19
CA SER A 372 38.02 -7.48 -1.70
C SER A 372 38.25 -8.74 -2.55
N LEU A 373 37.23 -9.60 -2.66
CA LEU A 373 37.31 -10.91 -3.30
C LEU A 373 36.56 -10.95 -4.63
N HIS A 374 37.11 -11.66 -5.61
CA HIS A 374 36.57 -11.76 -6.95
C HIS A 374 36.07 -13.18 -7.30
N LYS A 375 36.22 -14.16 -6.38
CA LYS A 375 35.79 -15.55 -6.62
C LYS A 375 34.35 -15.77 -6.16
N ASN A 376 33.49 -16.17 -7.08
CA ASN A 376 32.06 -16.32 -6.87
C ASN A 376 31.68 -17.29 -5.72
N ILE A 377 32.38 -18.39 -5.55
CA ILE A 377 32.09 -19.34 -4.45
C ILE A 377 32.38 -18.77 -3.06
N ILE A 378 33.41 -17.93 -2.94
CA ILE A 378 33.76 -17.28 -1.66
C ILE A 378 32.74 -16.17 -1.36
N ILE A 379 32.29 -15.46 -2.39
CA ILE A 379 31.25 -14.44 -2.27
C ILE A 379 29.93 -15.08 -1.83
N MET A 380 29.53 -16.21 -2.41
CA MET A 380 28.36 -17.00 -1.99
C MET A 380 28.45 -17.44 -0.52
N ALA A 381 29.60 -18.02 -0.13
CA ALA A 381 29.83 -18.44 1.25
C ALA A 381 29.76 -17.24 2.23
N ALA A 382 30.36 -16.11 1.86
CA ALA A 382 30.33 -14.89 2.64
C ALA A 382 28.88 -14.36 2.79
N ASP A 383 28.10 -14.34 1.72
CA ASP A 383 26.70 -13.89 1.75
C ASP A 383 25.84 -14.74 2.67
N MET A 384 25.97 -16.06 2.59
CA MET A 384 25.24 -16.98 3.49
C MET A 384 25.60 -16.75 4.95
N MET A 385 26.89 -16.56 5.26
CA MET A 385 27.35 -16.31 6.62
C MET A 385 26.96 -14.92 7.13
N ILE A 386 27.00 -13.89 6.30
CA ILE A 386 26.51 -12.55 6.63
C ILE A 386 25.01 -12.59 6.94
N ASN A 387 24.21 -13.21 6.08
CA ASN A 387 22.76 -13.34 6.30
C ASN A 387 22.45 -14.09 7.59
N PHE A 388 23.17 -15.17 7.87
CA PHE A 388 23.02 -15.91 9.13
C PHE A 388 23.43 -15.07 10.33
N ALA A 389 24.55 -14.34 10.25
CA ALA A 389 25.01 -13.47 11.34
C ALA A 389 23.98 -12.38 11.65
N TRP A 390 23.41 -11.70 10.65
CA TRP A 390 22.36 -10.71 10.85
C TRP A 390 21.07 -11.31 11.45
N LEU A 391 20.71 -12.53 11.07
CA LEU A 391 19.60 -13.26 11.64
C LEU A 391 19.81 -13.55 13.14
N VAL A 392 20.99 -14.07 13.50
CA VAL A 392 21.37 -14.32 14.91
C VAL A 392 21.39 -13.01 15.69
N GLU A 393 21.95 -11.94 15.11
CA GLU A 393 21.99 -10.62 15.73
C GLU A 393 20.59 -10.07 16.01
N ALA A 394 19.66 -10.18 15.05
CA ALA A 394 18.28 -9.76 15.23
C ALA A 394 17.60 -10.49 16.41
N ILE A 395 17.81 -11.81 16.53
CA ILE A 395 17.29 -12.60 17.67
C ILE A 395 17.94 -12.16 18.98
N LEU A 396 19.27 -12.03 19.03
CA LEU A 396 19.98 -11.64 20.25
C LEU A 396 19.60 -10.23 20.73
N ILE A 397 19.52 -9.25 19.84
CA ILE A 397 19.10 -7.88 20.17
C ILE A 397 17.65 -7.89 20.67
N SER A 398 16.75 -8.62 20.00
CA SER A 398 15.36 -8.76 20.43
C SER A 398 15.26 -9.28 21.87
N LEU A 399 15.96 -10.38 22.17
CA LEU A 399 16.01 -10.97 23.50
C LEU A 399 16.64 -10.03 24.53
N LEU A 400 17.71 -9.29 24.18
CA LEU A 400 18.36 -8.32 25.06
C LEU A 400 17.43 -7.18 25.49
N ILE A 401 16.57 -6.72 24.57
CA ILE A 401 15.63 -5.63 24.83
C ILE A 401 14.43 -6.14 25.66
N ARG A 402 13.90 -7.31 25.31
CA ARG A 402 12.63 -7.83 25.85
C ARG A 402 12.78 -8.51 27.21
N LEU A 403 13.81 -9.33 27.38
CA LEU A 403 13.94 -10.19 28.55
C LEU A 403 14.62 -9.48 29.73
N ASP A 404 14.16 -9.79 30.93
CA ASP A 404 14.80 -9.34 32.15
C ASP A 404 16.15 -10.02 32.38
N ALA A 405 17.01 -9.41 33.20
CA ALA A 405 18.36 -9.90 33.48
C ALA A 405 18.41 -11.34 34.05
N ARG A 406 17.36 -11.79 34.71
CA ARG A 406 17.26 -13.17 35.22
C ARG A 406 16.84 -14.17 34.14
N GLN A 407 16.10 -13.72 33.14
CA GLN A 407 15.51 -14.56 32.09
C GLN A 407 16.40 -14.69 30.85
N ILE A 408 17.32 -13.73 30.63
CA ILE A 408 18.12 -13.63 29.39
C ILE A 408 18.91 -14.91 29.10
N LYS A 409 19.56 -15.51 30.11
CA LYS A 409 20.33 -16.74 29.92
C LYS A 409 19.45 -17.93 29.51
N HIS A 410 18.27 -18.02 30.08
CA HIS A 410 17.29 -19.05 29.74
C HIS A 410 16.68 -18.81 28.36
N GLY A 411 16.38 -17.53 27.99
CA GLY A 411 15.89 -17.16 26.69
C GLY A 411 16.87 -17.49 25.57
N VAL A 412 18.13 -17.03 25.69
CA VAL A 412 19.16 -17.37 24.70
C VAL A 412 19.35 -18.90 24.61
N GLY A 413 19.41 -19.58 25.76
CA GLY A 413 19.51 -21.04 25.79
C GLY A 413 18.39 -21.78 25.07
N THR A 414 17.18 -21.21 25.02
CA THR A 414 16.02 -21.82 24.34
C THR A 414 16.14 -21.81 22.83
N TYR A 415 16.77 -20.80 22.25
CA TYR A 415 16.95 -20.70 20.80
C TYR A 415 18.28 -21.30 20.30
N MET A 416 19.25 -21.60 21.20
CA MET A 416 20.55 -22.13 20.82
C MET A 416 20.52 -23.44 20.03
N PRO A 417 19.72 -24.47 20.37
CA PRO A 417 19.68 -25.69 19.58
C PRO A 417 19.32 -25.43 18.13
N PHE A 418 18.36 -24.53 17.93
CA PHE A 418 17.87 -24.16 16.60
C PHE A 418 18.94 -23.42 15.79
N LEU A 419 19.61 -22.44 16.41
CA LEU A 419 20.66 -21.64 15.76
C LEU A 419 21.89 -22.50 15.40
N TRP A 420 22.29 -23.42 16.26
CA TRP A 420 23.37 -24.37 15.95
C TRP A 420 23.02 -25.32 14.81
N LEU A 421 21.78 -25.82 14.79
CA LEU A 421 21.30 -26.66 13.69
C LEU A 421 21.31 -25.89 12.36
N ALA A 422 20.81 -24.66 12.35
CA ALA A 422 20.83 -23.81 11.17
C ALA A 422 22.27 -23.50 10.69
N LEU A 423 23.19 -23.25 11.61
CA LEU A 423 24.61 -23.07 11.27
C LEU A 423 25.20 -24.30 10.59
N ILE A 424 24.94 -25.51 11.13
CA ILE A 424 25.42 -26.77 10.54
C ILE A 424 24.87 -26.94 9.12
N ILE A 425 23.60 -26.65 8.92
CA ILE A 425 22.95 -26.74 7.61
C ILE A 425 23.57 -25.75 6.61
N ILE A 426 23.82 -24.51 7.04
CA ILE A 426 24.48 -23.49 6.20
C ILE A 426 25.90 -23.93 5.85
N LEU A 427 26.65 -24.49 6.79
CA LEU A 427 27.96 -25.05 6.53
C LEU A 427 27.91 -26.20 5.50
N PHE A 428 26.92 -27.09 5.58
CA PHE A 428 26.72 -28.15 4.58
C PHE A 428 26.45 -27.55 3.18
N ARG A 429 25.72 -26.43 3.12
CA ARG A 429 25.49 -25.72 1.86
C ARG A 429 26.75 -25.03 1.31
N ILE A 430 27.55 -24.39 2.17
CA ILE A 430 28.82 -23.76 1.79
C ILE A 430 29.81 -24.79 1.24
N ILE A 431 29.86 -25.96 1.88
CA ILE A 431 30.75 -27.07 1.49
C ILE A 431 30.19 -27.82 0.26
N LEU A 432 28.94 -27.55 -0.14
CA LEU A 432 28.25 -28.21 -1.25
C LEU A 432 28.24 -29.74 -1.08
N ILE A 433 27.88 -30.23 0.09
CA ILE A 433 27.91 -31.67 0.41
C ILE A 433 26.94 -32.44 -0.51
N PRO A 434 27.36 -33.60 -1.07
CA PRO A 434 26.51 -34.49 -1.87
C PRO A 434 25.27 -35.00 -1.11
N ASN A 435 24.15 -35.19 -1.82
CA ASN A 435 22.89 -35.59 -1.22
C ASN A 435 22.99 -36.92 -0.43
N ASN A 436 23.77 -37.91 -0.89
CA ASN A 436 23.92 -39.17 -0.22
C ASN A 436 24.56 -39.02 1.17
N ILE A 437 25.51 -38.08 1.30
CA ILE A 437 26.15 -37.76 2.59
C ILE A 437 25.14 -37.04 3.50
N ILE A 438 24.36 -36.06 2.94
CA ILE A 438 23.33 -35.36 3.70
C ILE A 438 22.24 -36.34 4.18
N ASN A 439 21.78 -37.24 3.32
CA ASN A 439 20.76 -38.24 3.66
C ASN A 439 21.20 -39.19 4.78
N PHE A 440 22.50 -39.42 4.91
CA PHE A 440 23.06 -40.26 5.96
C PHE A 440 23.28 -39.49 7.29
N ILE A 441 23.81 -38.25 7.22
CA ILE A 441 24.24 -37.49 8.41
C ILE A 441 23.09 -36.68 9.01
N CYS A 442 22.20 -36.12 8.17
CA CYS A 442 21.18 -35.15 8.60
C CYS A 442 20.11 -35.78 9.53
N PRO A 443 19.48 -36.96 9.26
CA PRO A 443 18.44 -37.51 10.11
C PRO A 443 18.84 -37.72 11.58
N PRO A 444 20.03 -38.34 11.93
CA PRO A 444 20.44 -38.46 13.31
C PRO A 444 20.79 -37.13 13.96
N ILE A 445 21.36 -36.15 13.23
CA ILE A 445 21.61 -34.81 13.75
C ILE A 445 20.27 -34.13 14.12
N LEU A 446 19.27 -34.17 13.23
CA LEU A 446 17.94 -33.65 13.50
C LEU A 446 17.30 -34.24 14.75
N LEU A 447 17.43 -35.58 14.94
CA LEU A 447 16.90 -36.26 16.12
C LEU A 447 17.58 -35.74 17.40
N ILE A 448 18.93 -35.65 17.40
CA ILE A 448 19.69 -35.15 18.57
C ILE A 448 19.30 -33.71 18.93
N PHE A 449 19.19 -32.84 17.94
CA PHE A 449 18.80 -31.44 18.17
C PHE A 449 17.32 -31.31 18.61
N THR A 450 16.42 -32.14 18.09
CA THR A 450 15.01 -32.19 18.51
C THR A 450 14.89 -32.62 19.98
N LEU A 451 15.64 -33.63 20.39
CA LEU A 451 15.70 -34.07 21.80
C LEU A 451 16.32 -32.98 22.69
N TRP A 452 17.36 -32.30 22.22
CA TRP A 452 17.94 -31.17 22.95
C TRP A 452 16.92 -30.05 23.11
N GLN A 453 16.22 -29.67 22.06
CA GLN A 453 15.18 -28.63 22.14
C GLN A 453 14.07 -29.01 23.14
N TYR A 454 13.60 -30.25 23.13
CA TYR A 454 12.61 -30.75 24.08
C TYR A 454 13.08 -30.61 25.54
N VAL A 455 14.33 -31.02 25.84
CA VAL A 455 14.91 -30.90 27.18
C VAL A 455 15.02 -29.43 27.61
N VAL A 456 15.45 -28.57 26.72
CA VAL A 456 15.60 -27.11 26.99
C VAL A 456 14.26 -26.47 27.31
N ILE A 457 13.21 -26.75 26.53
CA ILE A 457 11.85 -26.22 26.77
C ILE A 457 11.33 -26.71 28.13
N ARG A 458 11.49 -27.99 28.45
CA ARG A 458 11.04 -28.56 29.73
C ARG A 458 11.71 -27.89 30.92
N ARG A 459 13.01 -27.48 30.77
CA ARG A 459 13.80 -26.80 31.81
C ARG A 459 13.46 -25.30 31.97
N ASN A 460 13.01 -24.61 30.89
CA ASN A 460 12.91 -23.15 30.84
C ASN A 460 11.46 -22.63 30.92
N ARG A 461 10.63 -23.15 31.84
CA ARG A 461 9.22 -22.74 32.03
C ARG A 461 9.01 -21.33 32.59
N THR A 462 10.08 -20.59 32.96
CA THR A 462 10.00 -19.25 33.54
C THR A 462 9.98 -18.11 32.55
N LEU A 463 10.03 -18.42 31.25
CA LEU A 463 9.99 -17.44 30.16
C LEU A 463 8.60 -16.82 29.97
N PRO A 464 8.49 -15.63 29.36
CA PRO A 464 7.23 -15.08 28.92
C PRO A 464 6.45 -16.06 28.04
N LEU A 465 5.10 -15.99 28.08
CA LEU A 465 4.23 -16.91 27.34
C LEU A 465 4.51 -16.89 25.83
N ALA A 466 4.82 -15.72 25.27
CA ALA A 466 5.14 -15.57 23.86
C ALA A 466 6.36 -16.40 23.45
N ASP A 467 7.45 -16.29 24.21
CA ASP A 467 8.69 -17.07 23.97
C ASP A 467 8.48 -18.57 24.19
N LEU A 468 7.63 -18.96 25.13
CA LEU A 468 7.27 -20.34 25.36
C LEU A 468 6.46 -20.93 24.18
N ILE A 469 5.52 -20.17 23.62
CA ILE A 469 4.75 -20.57 22.43
C ILE A 469 5.70 -20.68 21.23
N CYS A 470 6.57 -19.70 20.99
CA CYS A 470 7.55 -19.75 19.88
C CYS A 470 8.48 -20.94 19.99
N SER A 471 8.97 -21.25 21.20
CA SER A 471 9.79 -22.42 21.40
C SER A 471 9.03 -23.74 21.21
N GLY A 472 7.76 -23.80 21.57
CA GLY A 472 6.86 -24.92 21.32
C GLY A 472 6.62 -25.16 19.82
N ILE A 473 6.36 -24.08 19.06
CA ILE A 473 6.24 -24.14 17.60
C ILE A 473 7.57 -24.57 16.98
N SER A 474 8.69 -24.05 17.45
CA SER A 474 10.04 -24.46 16.99
C SER A 474 10.28 -25.96 17.20
N LEU A 475 9.85 -26.50 18.34
CA LEU A 475 9.92 -27.94 18.58
C LEU A 475 9.02 -28.73 17.60
N ALA A 476 7.80 -28.27 17.34
CA ALA A 476 6.90 -28.91 16.39
C ALA A 476 7.50 -28.91 14.98
N VAL A 477 8.09 -27.81 14.55
CA VAL A 477 8.80 -27.70 13.26
C VAL A 477 9.98 -28.67 13.20
N MET A 478 10.78 -28.77 14.26
CA MET A 478 11.88 -29.74 14.34
C MET A 478 11.40 -31.19 14.27
N ILE A 479 10.27 -31.52 14.90
CA ILE A 479 9.67 -32.86 14.83
C ILE A 479 9.23 -33.15 13.40
N VAL A 480 8.52 -32.22 12.75
CA VAL A 480 8.09 -32.39 11.34
C VAL A 480 9.30 -32.59 10.42
N SER A 481 10.34 -31.74 10.59
CA SER A 481 11.58 -31.86 9.81
C SER A 481 12.31 -33.19 10.08
N CYS A 482 12.37 -33.64 11.33
CA CYS A 482 12.95 -34.90 11.70
C CYS A 482 12.20 -36.08 11.02
N VAL A 483 10.86 -36.09 11.11
CA VAL A 483 10.04 -37.14 10.46
C VAL A 483 10.24 -37.11 8.94
N SER A 484 10.22 -35.95 8.32
CA SER A 484 10.45 -35.79 6.86
C SER A 484 11.83 -36.34 6.45
N ALA A 485 12.88 -36.06 7.22
CA ALA A 485 14.22 -36.58 6.95
C ALA A 485 14.32 -38.10 7.10
N TRP A 486 13.68 -38.68 8.11
CA TRP A 486 13.63 -40.13 8.31
C TRP A 486 12.81 -40.85 7.24
N MET A 487 11.83 -40.13 6.62
CA MET A 487 11.05 -40.67 5.48
C MET A 487 11.82 -40.58 4.14
N GLY A 488 13.02 -40.01 4.12
CA GLY A 488 13.86 -39.87 2.92
C GLY A 488 13.79 -38.48 2.24
N SER A 489 12.98 -37.53 2.76
CA SER A 489 12.86 -36.14 2.23
C SER A 489 13.78 -35.20 3.01
N THR A 490 15.09 -35.48 3.03
CA THR A 490 16.07 -34.69 3.82
C THR A 490 16.24 -33.27 3.33
N LEU A 491 16.20 -33.01 2.02
CA LEU A 491 16.29 -31.67 1.46
C LEU A 491 15.10 -30.80 1.87
N LEU A 492 13.89 -31.36 1.88
CA LEU A 492 12.69 -30.68 2.37
C LEU A 492 12.80 -30.37 3.87
N ALA A 493 13.29 -31.33 4.67
CA ALA A 493 13.53 -31.13 6.11
C ALA A 493 14.48 -29.97 6.39
N VAL A 494 15.57 -29.89 5.64
CA VAL A 494 16.55 -28.81 5.70
C VAL A 494 15.94 -27.46 5.34
N GLN A 495 15.15 -27.39 4.28
CA GLN A 495 14.45 -26.17 3.85
C GLN A 495 13.47 -25.66 4.92
N ILE A 496 12.69 -26.55 5.54
CA ILE A 496 11.76 -26.21 6.63
C ILE A 496 12.51 -25.60 7.82
N ILE A 497 13.66 -26.17 8.21
CA ILE A 497 14.48 -25.63 9.31
C ILE A 497 14.99 -24.22 9.00
N ILE A 498 15.54 -24.03 7.82
CA ILE A 498 16.06 -22.72 7.39
C ILE A 498 14.94 -21.69 7.32
N TRP A 499 13.81 -22.04 6.69
CA TRP A 499 12.65 -21.15 6.65
C TRP A 499 12.20 -20.73 8.05
N TRP A 500 12.05 -21.71 8.95
CA TRP A 500 11.62 -21.39 10.32
C TRP A 500 12.63 -20.54 11.07
N THR A 501 13.93 -20.69 10.79
CA THR A 501 14.96 -19.84 11.40
C THR A 501 14.79 -18.36 11.02
N PHE A 502 14.51 -18.08 9.75
CA PHE A 502 14.19 -16.71 9.29
C PHE A 502 12.86 -16.22 9.87
N GLN A 503 11.84 -17.07 9.87
CA GLN A 503 10.53 -16.72 10.43
C GLN A 503 10.65 -16.40 11.93
N LEU A 504 11.46 -17.16 12.67
CA LEU A 504 11.72 -16.94 14.08
C LEU A 504 12.37 -15.57 14.33
N ALA A 505 13.35 -15.19 13.53
CA ALA A 505 13.97 -13.86 13.62
C ALA A 505 12.96 -12.73 13.35
N CYS A 506 12.10 -12.90 12.35
CA CYS A 506 11.02 -11.95 12.05
C CYS A 506 10.04 -11.84 13.24
N VAL A 507 9.59 -12.96 13.78
CA VAL A 507 8.64 -13.00 14.91
C VAL A 507 9.25 -12.35 16.15
N GLU A 508 10.50 -12.68 16.48
CA GLU A 508 11.22 -12.09 17.61
C GLU A 508 11.40 -10.58 17.47
N THR A 509 11.67 -10.12 16.26
CA THR A 509 11.78 -8.67 15.95
C THR A 509 10.44 -7.97 16.12
N ILE A 510 9.33 -8.60 15.68
CA ILE A 510 7.97 -8.07 15.83
C ILE A 510 7.59 -8.00 17.32
N PHE A 511 7.91 -9.03 18.11
CA PHE A 511 7.68 -9.02 19.55
C PHE A 511 8.51 -7.94 20.24
N CYS A 512 9.77 -7.75 19.82
CA CYS A 512 10.60 -6.67 20.33
C CYS A 512 9.97 -5.29 20.05
N LEU A 513 9.49 -5.06 18.84
CA LEU A 513 8.81 -3.82 18.47
C LEU A 513 7.52 -3.61 19.28
N TYR A 514 6.74 -4.66 19.49
CA TYR A 514 5.53 -4.61 20.30
C TYR A 514 5.83 -4.24 21.76
N ASP A 515 6.82 -4.88 22.39
CA ASP A 515 7.21 -4.63 23.76
C ASP A 515 7.83 -3.24 23.93
N LEU A 516 8.58 -2.77 22.93
CA LEU A 516 9.12 -1.41 22.89
C LEU A 516 7.99 -0.37 22.82
N MET A 517 6.96 -0.61 22.01
CA MET A 517 5.77 0.25 21.96
C MET A 517 5.00 0.23 23.30
N LYS A 518 4.89 -0.90 23.94
CA LYS A 518 4.29 -1.01 25.31
C LYS A 518 5.08 -0.25 26.37
N THR A 519 6.40 -0.29 26.27
CA THR A 519 7.28 0.49 27.16
C THR A 519 7.13 1.99 26.89
N TYR A 520 7.01 2.40 25.61
CA TYR A 520 6.70 3.78 25.24
C TYR A 520 5.35 4.23 25.79
N GLU A 521 4.29 3.42 25.69
CA GLU A 521 2.96 3.68 26.28
C GLU A 521 3.07 3.94 27.78
N SER A 522 3.68 2.99 28.51
CA SER A 522 3.72 3.03 29.98
C SER A 522 4.68 4.08 30.55
N GLY A 523 5.68 4.49 29.80
CA GLY A 523 6.70 5.46 30.19
C GLY A 523 6.43 6.87 29.72
N ILE A 524 6.62 7.10 28.43
CA ILE A 524 6.65 8.44 27.80
C ILE A 524 5.22 8.95 27.59
N LEU A 525 4.36 8.13 26.96
CA LEU A 525 3.00 8.54 26.59
C LEU A 525 2.14 8.79 27.85
N PHE A 526 2.25 7.90 28.84
CA PHE A 526 1.57 8.05 30.13
C PHE A 526 1.97 9.35 30.83
N ARG A 527 3.27 9.69 30.86
CA ARG A 527 3.75 10.96 31.45
C ARG A 527 3.32 12.19 30.66
N SER A 528 3.35 12.11 29.33
CA SER A 528 3.00 13.22 28.43
C SER A 528 1.52 13.59 28.49
N ILE A 529 0.63 12.61 28.65
CA ILE A 529 -0.82 12.83 28.60
C ILE A 529 -1.41 13.11 29.99
N LEU A 530 -0.98 12.36 30.99
CA LEU A 530 -1.58 12.42 32.34
C LEU A 530 -0.83 13.31 33.32
N GLN A 531 -0.04 14.26 32.99
CA GLN A 531 0.72 15.24 33.81
C GLN A 531 0.33 15.34 35.31
N THR A 532 -0.35 14.38 35.90
CA THR A 532 -0.84 14.36 37.28
C THR A 532 0.34 14.01 38.18
N LYS A 533 1.05 15.02 38.65
CA LYS A 533 2.13 14.97 39.64
C LYS A 533 1.77 14.05 40.85
N ARG A 534 0.51 14.00 41.25
CA ARG A 534 0.02 13.19 42.37
C ARG A 534 0.09 11.68 42.15
N THR A 535 -0.27 11.16 40.96
CA THR A 535 -0.23 9.71 40.67
C THR A 535 1.17 9.22 40.37
N LEU A 536 2.04 10.08 39.78
CA LEU A 536 3.43 9.75 39.49
C LEU A 536 4.33 9.77 40.74
N THR A 537 4.04 10.64 41.72
CA THR A 537 4.81 10.76 42.94
C THR A 537 4.32 9.83 44.07
N SER A 538 3.16 9.21 43.88
CA SER A 538 2.64 8.26 44.86
C SER A 538 3.57 7.06 45.03
N LYS A 539 4.04 6.85 46.27
CA LYS A 539 4.85 5.68 46.67
C LYS A 539 4.05 4.37 46.66
N LYS A 540 2.71 4.41 46.60
CA LYS A 540 1.85 3.22 46.57
C LYS A 540 1.81 2.62 45.17
N ALA A 541 2.51 1.51 44.93
CA ALA A 541 2.57 0.79 43.66
C ALA A 541 1.16 0.43 43.12
N LEU A 542 0.24 0.08 44.00
CA LEU A 542 -1.14 -0.29 43.68
C LEU A 542 -1.94 0.86 43.01
N LEU A 543 -1.73 2.11 43.43
CA LEU A 543 -2.38 3.27 42.83
C LEU A 543 -1.82 3.59 41.45
N ARG A 544 -0.52 3.39 41.25
CA ARG A 544 0.15 3.56 39.94
C ARG A 544 -0.33 2.53 38.93
N ASP A 545 -0.50 1.27 39.36
CA ASP A 545 -1.00 0.20 38.47
C ASP A 545 -2.48 0.38 38.13
N LYS A 546 -3.32 0.80 39.06
CA LYS A 546 -4.72 1.17 38.78
C LYS A 546 -4.80 2.32 37.78
N ALA A 547 -3.99 3.37 37.96
CA ALA A 547 -3.92 4.50 37.05
C ALA A 547 -3.42 4.09 35.62
N ARG A 548 -2.42 3.22 35.54
CA ARG A 548 -1.94 2.67 34.25
C ARG A 548 -3.01 1.83 33.56
N LYS A 549 -3.70 0.94 34.26
CA LYS A 549 -4.81 0.14 33.70
C LYS A 549 -5.97 1.02 33.23
N ALA A 550 -6.31 2.08 33.95
CA ALA A 550 -7.33 3.05 33.53
C ALA A 550 -6.88 3.83 32.30
N PHE A 551 -5.62 4.29 32.25
CA PHE A 551 -5.03 4.96 31.10
C PHE A 551 -5.05 4.08 29.86
N SER A 552 -4.59 2.84 29.95
CA SER A 552 -4.58 1.88 28.82
C SER A 552 -6.00 1.64 28.28
N ARG A 553 -7.02 1.54 29.16
CA ARG A 553 -8.43 1.43 28.73
C ARG A 553 -8.92 2.69 27.98
N HIS A 554 -8.57 3.89 28.46
CA HIS A 554 -8.93 5.15 27.79
C HIS A 554 -8.21 5.32 26.45
N LEU A 555 -6.94 4.89 26.39
CA LEU A 555 -6.17 4.85 25.16
C LEU A 555 -6.80 3.91 24.13
N ALA A 556 -7.19 2.71 24.56
CA ALA A 556 -7.86 1.73 23.69
C ALA A 556 -9.18 2.25 23.12
N LYS A 557 -9.89 3.12 23.86
CA LYS A 557 -11.11 3.80 23.40
C LYS A 557 -10.87 5.03 22.53
N GLY A 558 -9.63 5.41 22.25
CA GLY A 558 -9.27 6.57 21.41
C GLY A 558 -9.46 7.94 22.07
N LYS A 559 -9.58 8.02 23.39
CA LYS A 559 -9.81 9.29 24.09
C LYS A 559 -8.66 10.30 23.94
N TYR A 560 -7.45 9.82 23.62
CA TYR A 560 -6.23 10.64 23.51
C TYR A 560 -5.61 10.60 22.11
N ILE A 561 -6.42 10.36 21.08
CA ILE A 561 -5.93 10.12 19.69
C ILE A 561 -5.01 11.22 19.18
N ASN A 562 -5.22 12.47 19.56
CA ASN A 562 -4.36 13.61 19.16
C ASN A 562 -2.89 13.45 19.57
N LYS A 563 -2.61 12.74 20.67
CA LYS A 563 -1.25 12.54 21.19
C LYS A 563 -0.77 11.10 21.03
N SER A 564 -1.68 10.16 20.81
CA SER A 564 -1.40 8.72 20.72
C SER A 564 -1.48 8.14 19.31
N TRP A 565 -1.77 8.96 18.27
CA TRP A 565 -2.02 8.46 16.93
C TRP A 565 -0.84 7.63 16.36
N VAL A 566 0.41 8.06 16.62
CA VAL A 566 1.61 7.33 16.19
C VAL A 566 1.68 5.95 16.88
N TYR A 567 1.42 5.91 18.18
CA TYR A 567 1.39 4.67 18.95
C TYR A 567 0.26 3.74 18.48
N ASP A 568 -0.94 4.29 18.31
CA ASP A 568 -2.11 3.54 17.84
C ASP A 568 -1.90 3.02 16.42
N PHE A 569 -1.28 3.82 15.54
CA PHE A 569 -0.91 3.41 14.19
C PHE A 569 0.13 2.30 14.21
N ALA A 570 1.19 2.42 15.01
CA ALA A 570 2.23 1.39 15.11
C ALA A 570 1.65 0.06 15.59
N ILE A 571 0.84 0.04 16.65
CA ILE A 571 0.29 -1.20 17.22
C ILE A 571 -0.84 -1.80 16.37
N ARG A 572 -1.69 -0.97 15.75
CA ARG A 572 -2.88 -1.46 15.05
C ARG A 572 -2.67 -1.70 13.56
N VAL A 573 -1.64 -1.08 12.96
CA VAL A 573 -1.34 -1.19 11.52
C VAL A 573 0.03 -1.79 11.28
N ILE A 574 1.12 -1.14 11.73
CA ILE A 574 2.48 -1.55 11.40
C ILE A 574 2.78 -2.95 11.91
N ILE A 575 2.56 -3.22 13.19
CA ILE A 575 2.87 -4.53 13.79
C ILE A 575 2.07 -5.67 13.13
N PRO A 576 0.74 -5.59 12.95
CA PRO A 576 0.00 -6.63 12.25
C PRO A 576 0.39 -6.80 10.77
N ILE A 577 0.70 -5.70 10.06
CA ILE A 577 1.18 -5.78 8.67
C ILE A 577 2.54 -6.46 8.61
N LEU A 578 3.48 -6.11 9.50
CA LEU A 578 4.76 -6.78 9.60
C LEU A 578 4.61 -8.28 9.91
N ALA A 579 3.62 -8.65 10.75
CA ALA A 579 3.32 -10.04 11.03
C ALA A 579 2.83 -10.80 9.78
N VAL A 580 1.98 -10.18 8.96
CA VAL A 580 1.53 -10.76 7.67
C VAL A 580 2.69 -10.87 6.68
N LEU A 581 3.46 -9.78 6.52
CA LEU A 581 4.58 -9.73 5.59
C LEU A 581 5.78 -10.57 6.03
N SER A 582 5.87 -10.92 7.31
CA SER A 582 6.98 -11.75 7.83
C SER A 582 7.04 -13.13 7.16
N VAL A 583 5.89 -13.72 6.84
CA VAL A 583 5.83 -15.05 6.22
C VAL A 583 6.42 -15.04 4.80
N PRO A 584 5.93 -14.25 3.83
CA PRO A 584 6.53 -14.21 2.51
C PRO A 584 8.00 -13.74 2.55
N LEU A 585 8.33 -12.79 3.43
CA LEU A 585 9.70 -12.29 3.57
C LEU A 585 10.67 -13.36 4.09
N SER A 586 10.26 -14.16 5.07
CA SER A 586 11.07 -15.27 5.59
C SER A 586 11.25 -16.38 4.55
N ILE A 587 10.22 -16.68 3.75
CA ILE A 587 10.32 -17.66 2.66
C ILE A 587 11.27 -17.13 1.57
N TYR A 588 11.17 -15.85 1.22
CA TYR A 588 12.07 -15.19 0.26
C TYR A 588 13.53 -15.29 0.70
N TRP A 589 13.85 -14.95 1.96
CA TRP A 589 15.21 -15.05 2.46
C TRP A 589 15.69 -16.50 2.59
N ALA A 590 14.82 -17.40 3.02
CA ALA A 590 15.14 -18.84 3.06
C ALA A 590 15.40 -19.41 1.67
N SER A 591 14.60 -19.02 0.68
CA SER A 591 14.80 -19.43 -0.71
C SER A 591 16.15 -18.94 -1.28
N GLY A 592 16.65 -17.79 -0.79
CA GLY A 592 17.95 -17.26 -1.17
C GLY A 592 19.14 -18.17 -0.78
N ILE A 593 19.04 -18.91 0.32
CA ILE A 593 20.08 -19.87 0.72
C ILE A 593 20.15 -21.05 -0.26
N PHE A 594 19.00 -21.42 -0.84
CA PHE A 594 18.89 -22.50 -1.84
C PHE A 594 18.89 -21.98 -3.27
N GLU A 595 19.12 -20.66 -3.44
CA GLU A 595 19.15 -19.98 -4.75
C GLU A 595 17.83 -20.09 -5.53
N MET A 596 16.70 -20.25 -4.80
CA MET A 596 15.34 -20.45 -5.35
C MET A 596 14.51 -19.15 -5.34
N GLN A 597 15.13 -17.97 -5.27
CA GLN A 597 14.40 -16.69 -5.20
C GLN A 597 13.53 -16.43 -6.43
N GLY A 598 14.00 -16.82 -7.61
CA GLY A 598 13.22 -16.70 -8.85
C GLY A 598 11.92 -17.50 -8.79
N ALA A 599 12.01 -18.77 -8.34
CA ALA A 599 10.84 -19.64 -8.17
C ALA A 599 9.86 -19.11 -7.12
N PHE A 600 10.37 -18.48 -6.05
CA PHE A 600 9.53 -17.85 -5.04
C PHE A 600 8.70 -16.71 -5.65
N PHE A 601 9.32 -15.81 -6.42
CA PHE A 601 8.59 -14.73 -7.10
C PHE A 601 7.59 -15.27 -8.12
N GLU A 602 7.97 -16.26 -8.92
CA GLU A 602 7.07 -16.91 -9.85
C GLU A 602 5.87 -17.51 -9.12
N THR A 603 6.09 -18.25 -8.03
CA THR A 603 5.01 -18.84 -7.21
C THR A 603 4.15 -17.78 -6.53
N LEU A 604 4.76 -16.69 -6.04
CA LEU A 604 4.05 -15.61 -5.35
C LEU A 604 3.14 -14.83 -6.31
N THR A 605 3.60 -14.62 -7.54
CA THR A 605 2.87 -13.89 -8.59
C THR A 605 2.01 -14.81 -9.45
N HIS A 606 2.29 -16.13 -9.43
CA HIS A 606 1.52 -17.10 -10.20
C HIS A 606 0.06 -17.10 -9.76
N THR A 607 -0.80 -16.99 -10.73
CA THR A 607 -2.24 -16.98 -10.48
C THR A 607 -2.75 -18.42 -10.36
N ILE A 608 -3.36 -18.73 -9.22
CA ILE A 608 -4.04 -20.01 -9.01
C ILE A 608 -5.41 -19.92 -9.68
N ALA A 609 -5.58 -20.67 -10.77
CA ALA A 609 -6.87 -20.80 -11.42
C ALA A 609 -7.81 -21.61 -10.51
N ILE A 610 -8.79 -20.95 -9.91
CA ILE A 610 -9.88 -21.63 -9.23
C ILE A 610 -10.90 -22.00 -10.31
N GLN A 611 -11.16 -23.31 -10.49
CA GLN A 611 -12.20 -23.80 -11.40
C GLN A 611 -13.51 -23.11 -11.03
N ASP A 612 -14.18 -22.48 -12.01
CA ASP A 612 -15.45 -21.72 -11.90
C ASP A 612 -15.38 -20.24 -11.53
N VAL A 613 -14.22 -19.66 -11.22
CA VAL A 613 -14.09 -18.21 -11.09
C VAL A 613 -13.25 -17.68 -12.26
N ALA A 614 -13.80 -16.80 -13.03
CA ALA A 614 -13.26 -16.31 -14.32
C ALA A 614 -11.88 -15.63 -14.23
N LYS A 615 -11.23 -15.60 -13.07
CA LYS A 615 -9.88 -15.02 -12.89
C LYS A 615 -9.13 -15.72 -11.75
N ALA A 616 -7.87 -15.99 -12.03
CA ALA A 616 -6.91 -16.56 -11.11
C ALA A 616 -6.43 -15.51 -10.09
N VAL A 617 -6.40 -15.86 -8.81
CA VAL A 617 -5.92 -15.02 -7.71
C VAL A 617 -4.49 -15.40 -7.33
N SER A 618 -3.60 -14.43 -7.17
CA SER A 618 -2.23 -14.68 -6.71
C SER A 618 -2.10 -14.60 -5.18
N ILE A 619 -1.11 -15.31 -4.64
CA ILE A 619 -0.77 -15.25 -3.20
C ILE A 619 -0.42 -13.82 -2.79
N GLN A 620 0.27 -13.08 -3.67
CA GLN A 620 0.60 -11.67 -3.46
C GLN A 620 -0.65 -10.81 -3.25
N GLN A 621 -1.70 -11.02 -4.06
CA GLN A 621 -2.96 -10.29 -3.92
C GLN A 621 -3.62 -10.57 -2.57
N LEU A 622 -3.62 -11.83 -2.12
CA LEU A 622 -4.17 -12.19 -0.80
C LEU A 622 -3.39 -11.52 0.34
N CYS A 623 -2.06 -11.48 0.29
CA CYS A 623 -1.24 -10.79 1.29
C CYS A 623 -1.56 -9.28 1.35
N ILE A 624 -1.74 -8.62 0.20
CA ILE A 624 -2.08 -7.19 0.14
C ILE A 624 -3.48 -6.94 0.70
N VAL A 625 -4.47 -7.77 0.35
CA VAL A 625 -5.83 -7.69 0.90
C VAL A 625 -5.81 -7.80 2.42
N LEU A 626 -5.06 -8.79 2.95
CA LEU A 626 -4.92 -8.99 4.39
C LEU A 626 -4.19 -7.83 5.08
N ALA A 627 -3.16 -7.25 4.46
CA ALA A 627 -2.48 -6.05 4.97
C ALA A 627 -3.43 -4.83 4.99
N CYS A 628 -4.18 -4.61 3.92
CA CYS A 628 -5.17 -3.55 3.82
C CYS A 628 -6.29 -3.67 4.87
N PHE A 629 -6.67 -4.90 5.27
CA PHE A 629 -7.63 -5.11 6.36
C PHE A 629 -7.23 -4.37 7.64
N PHE A 630 -5.96 -4.42 8.03
CA PHE A 630 -5.47 -3.72 9.23
C PHE A 630 -5.47 -2.21 9.05
N VAL A 631 -5.20 -1.70 7.84
CA VAL A 631 -5.31 -0.28 7.52
C VAL A 631 -6.75 0.21 7.67
N PHE A 632 -7.71 -0.50 7.07
CA PHE A 632 -9.14 -0.15 7.18
C PHE A 632 -9.69 -0.30 8.61
N LYS A 633 -9.22 -1.30 9.34
CA LYS A 633 -9.52 -1.46 10.77
C LYS A 633 -9.04 -0.25 11.59
N TYR A 634 -7.86 0.27 11.27
CA TYR A 634 -7.35 1.49 11.91
C TYR A 634 -8.12 2.73 11.44
N LEU A 635 -8.44 2.84 10.17
CA LEU A 635 -9.25 3.94 9.64
C LEU A 635 -10.62 4.01 10.35
N ASN A 636 -11.29 2.88 10.51
CA ASN A 636 -12.53 2.79 11.30
C ASN A 636 -12.34 3.26 12.75
N TYR A 637 -11.25 2.84 13.40
CA TYR A 637 -10.92 3.32 14.74
C TYR A 637 -10.67 4.82 14.78
N LEU A 638 -9.91 5.36 13.82
CA LEU A 638 -9.55 6.77 13.71
C LEU A 638 -10.78 7.64 13.50
N VAL A 639 -11.65 7.30 12.56
CA VAL A 639 -12.89 8.04 12.27
C VAL A 639 -13.83 8.03 13.49
N ASN A 640 -14.05 6.87 14.12
CA ASN A 640 -14.87 6.76 15.32
C ASN A 640 -14.29 7.56 16.49
N SER A 641 -12.97 7.55 16.65
CA SER A 641 -12.31 8.30 17.75
C SER A 641 -12.36 9.80 17.51
N SER A 642 -12.19 10.26 16.27
CA SER A 642 -12.29 11.67 15.86
C SER A 642 -13.73 12.17 16.02
N TYR A 643 -14.73 11.42 15.59
CA TYR A 643 -16.14 11.73 15.79
C TYR A 643 -16.47 11.92 17.29
N ARG A 644 -16.02 10.98 18.12
CA ARG A 644 -16.21 11.06 19.59
C ARG A 644 -15.53 12.30 20.18
N MET A 645 -14.32 12.63 19.72
CA MET A 645 -13.57 13.78 20.20
C MET A 645 -14.22 15.12 19.84
N ILE A 646 -14.74 15.25 18.62
CA ILE A 646 -15.44 16.45 18.17
C ILE A 646 -16.72 16.64 18.99
N ARG A 647 -17.46 15.57 19.21
CA ARG A 647 -18.73 15.62 19.93
C ARG A 647 -18.57 15.95 21.42
N THR A 648 -17.56 15.38 22.10
CA THR A 648 -17.30 15.66 23.52
C THR A 648 -16.89 17.10 23.80
N LYS A 649 -16.54 17.88 22.78
CA LYS A 649 -16.27 19.32 22.89
C LYS A 649 -17.54 20.18 22.86
N HIS A 650 -18.69 19.67 22.44
CA HIS A 650 -19.85 20.50 22.09
C HIS A 650 -21.13 20.24 22.91
N ILE A 651 -21.20 19.20 23.77
CA ILE A 651 -22.48 18.82 24.39
C ILE A 651 -22.30 18.37 25.86
N ASP A 652 -23.11 19.00 26.73
CA ASP A 652 -23.32 18.61 28.13
C ASP A 652 -24.22 17.34 28.25
N GLU A 653 -24.04 16.61 29.30
CA GLU A 653 -24.13 15.22 29.68
C GLU A 653 -25.44 14.43 29.48
N ILE A 654 -26.55 14.93 29.00
CA ILE A 654 -27.85 14.22 29.03
C ILE A 654 -28.34 13.86 27.61
N GLY A 655 -28.37 12.60 27.26
CA GLY A 655 -28.92 12.10 26.00
C GLY A 655 -27.95 11.40 25.02
N THR A 656 -26.67 11.25 25.37
CA THR A 656 -25.60 10.94 24.41
C THR A 656 -25.35 9.47 24.09
N ARG A 657 -25.80 8.51 24.89
CA ARG A 657 -25.44 7.08 24.71
C ARG A 657 -26.07 6.41 23.50
N SER A 658 -27.33 6.72 23.19
CA SER A 658 -28.06 6.09 22.07
C SER A 658 -27.47 6.49 20.70
N ASN A 659 -27.20 7.78 20.53
CA ASN A 659 -26.69 8.33 19.27
C ASN A 659 -25.20 7.96 18.99
N GLU A 660 -24.38 7.68 20.03
CA GLU A 660 -22.99 7.24 19.87
C GLU A 660 -22.91 5.84 19.24
N THR A 661 -23.82 4.96 19.63
CA THR A 661 -23.87 3.59 19.11
C THR A 661 -24.30 3.58 17.66
N LEU A 662 -25.28 4.40 17.30
CA LEU A 662 -25.79 4.51 15.93
C LEU A 662 -24.71 5.08 14.98
N ALA A 663 -24.05 6.19 15.36
CA ALA A 663 -22.98 6.78 14.58
C ALA A 663 -21.80 5.80 14.37
N LYS A 664 -21.41 5.05 15.39
CA LYS A 664 -20.36 4.03 15.30
C LYS A 664 -20.74 2.93 14.31
N ASN A 665 -21.98 2.49 14.28
CA ASN A 665 -22.44 1.46 13.36
C ASN A 665 -22.47 1.98 11.92
N VAL A 666 -22.95 3.20 11.69
CA VAL A 666 -22.96 3.84 10.37
C VAL A 666 -21.53 4.03 9.83
N ILE A 667 -20.62 4.56 10.63
CA ILE A 667 -19.20 4.70 10.26
C ILE A 667 -18.62 3.32 9.92
N GLY A 668 -18.92 2.31 10.73
CA GLY A 668 -18.49 0.94 10.49
C GLY A 668 -18.97 0.40 9.14
N ILE A 669 -20.25 0.55 8.82
CA ILE A 669 -20.84 0.11 7.54
C ILE A 669 -20.13 0.79 6.37
N ILE A 670 -19.92 2.10 6.43
CA ILE A 670 -19.27 2.87 5.36
C ILE A 670 -17.82 2.40 5.15
N VAL A 671 -17.02 2.34 6.22
CA VAL A 671 -15.60 1.98 6.13
C VAL A 671 -15.42 0.54 5.64
N TRP A 672 -16.21 -0.41 6.17
CA TRP A 672 -16.13 -1.81 5.73
C TRP A 672 -16.74 -2.01 4.34
N GLY A 673 -17.75 -1.24 3.94
CA GLY A 673 -18.27 -1.22 2.59
C GLY A 673 -17.22 -0.78 1.56
N ILE A 674 -16.47 0.29 1.85
CA ILE A 674 -15.35 0.75 1.02
C ILE A 674 -14.25 -0.33 0.94
N TYR A 675 -13.94 -0.99 2.07
CA TYR A 675 -12.97 -2.09 2.08
C TYR A 675 -13.41 -3.26 1.18
N ILE A 676 -14.67 -3.68 1.26
CA ILE A 676 -15.20 -4.75 0.40
C ILE A 676 -15.12 -4.36 -1.08
N LEU A 677 -15.50 -3.13 -1.44
CA LEU A 677 -15.38 -2.63 -2.81
C LEU A 677 -13.91 -2.62 -3.28
N PHE A 678 -13.00 -2.18 -2.42
CA PHE A 678 -11.56 -2.24 -2.70
C PHE A 678 -11.11 -3.68 -2.98
N VAL A 679 -11.49 -4.64 -2.12
CA VAL A 679 -11.12 -6.06 -2.27
C VAL A 679 -11.67 -6.63 -3.58
N LEU A 680 -12.95 -6.39 -3.90
CA LEU A 680 -13.58 -6.87 -5.13
C LEU A 680 -12.89 -6.31 -6.39
N THR A 681 -12.55 -5.01 -6.37
CA THR A 681 -11.85 -4.35 -7.47
C THR A 681 -10.41 -4.87 -7.59
N TYR A 682 -9.70 -5.02 -6.49
CA TYR A 682 -8.31 -5.47 -6.46
C TYR A 682 -8.15 -6.93 -6.89
N LEU A 683 -9.07 -7.80 -6.48
CA LEU A 683 -9.15 -9.20 -6.93
C LEU A 683 -9.71 -9.33 -8.34
N GLN A 684 -10.00 -8.21 -9.02
CA GLN A 684 -10.51 -8.18 -10.39
C GLN A 684 -11.78 -9.01 -10.61
N VAL A 685 -12.69 -9.03 -9.61
CA VAL A 685 -14.01 -9.66 -9.76
C VAL A 685 -14.75 -9.02 -10.96
N PRO A 686 -15.46 -9.81 -11.79
CA PRO A 686 -16.16 -9.27 -12.96
C PRO A 686 -17.07 -8.11 -12.58
N LYS A 687 -16.93 -6.98 -13.30
CA LYS A 687 -17.70 -5.75 -13.01
C LYS A 687 -19.20 -6.00 -13.02
N SER A 688 -19.71 -6.83 -13.93
CA SER A 688 -21.11 -7.22 -14.01
C SER A 688 -21.65 -7.83 -12.73
N GLY A 689 -20.87 -8.68 -12.04
CA GLY A 689 -21.25 -9.24 -10.75
C GLY A 689 -21.31 -8.21 -9.64
N ILE A 690 -20.35 -7.26 -9.63
CA ILE A 690 -20.33 -6.17 -8.64
C ILE A 690 -21.50 -5.21 -8.89
N GLU A 691 -21.78 -4.86 -10.16
CA GLU A 691 -22.88 -3.99 -10.55
C GLU A 691 -24.24 -4.60 -10.18
N LEU A 692 -24.42 -5.91 -10.43
CA LEU A 692 -25.64 -6.63 -10.06
C LEU A 692 -25.83 -6.68 -8.54
N ALA A 693 -24.79 -7.00 -7.79
CA ALA A 693 -24.83 -7.03 -6.33
C ALA A 693 -25.07 -5.62 -5.75
N ALA A 694 -24.41 -4.59 -6.29
CA ALA A 694 -24.59 -3.20 -5.89
C ALA A 694 -26.01 -2.70 -6.22
N ALA A 695 -26.53 -3.04 -7.40
CA ALA A 695 -27.91 -2.71 -7.80
C ALA A 695 -28.92 -3.39 -6.86
N GLY A 696 -28.74 -4.68 -6.55
CA GLY A 696 -29.60 -5.39 -5.60
C GLY A 696 -29.56 -4.79 -4.19
N LEU A 697 -28.35 -4.45 -3.70
CA LEU A 697 -28.18 -3.80 -2.40
C LEU A 697 -28.80 -2.40 -2.38
N ALA A 698 -28.57 -1.59 -3.43
CA ALA A 698 -29.13 -0.25 -3.56
C ALA A 698 -30.66 -0.29 -3.61
N THR A 699 -31.24 -1.22 -4.38
CA THR A 699 -32.69 -1.44 -4.45
C THR A 699 -33.25 -1.85 -3.10
N GLY A 700 -32.62 -2.85 -2.42
CA GLY A 700 -33.03 -3.28 -1.07
C GLY A 700 -32.94 -2.16 -0.04
N MET A 701 -31.85 -1.37 -0.07
CA MET A 701 -31.67 -0.21 0.81
C MET A 701 -32.68 0.91 0.49
N GLY A 702 -32.97 1.15 -0.79
CA GLY A 702 -34.02 2.09 -1.23
C GLY A 702 -35.38 1.72 -0.69
N PHE A 703 -35.76 0.45 -0.79
CA PHE A 703 -37.02 -0.04 -0.19
C PHE A 703 -37.04 0.08 1.34
N ALA A 704 -35.95 -0.29 2.01
CA ALA A 704 -35.87 -0.17 3.45
C ALA A 704 -35.89 1.28 3.95
N MET A 705 -35.43 2.23 3.15
CA MET A 705 -35.45 3.66 3.47
C MET A 705 -36.68 4.41 2.97
N LYS A 706 -37.58 3.76 2.23
CA LYS A 706 -38.76 4.39 1.62
C LYS A 706 -39.55 5.21 2.64
N ASP A 707 -39.93 4.62 3.76
CA ASP A 707 -40.77 5.28 4.78
C ASP A 707 -40.03 6.48 5.43
N LEU A 708 -38.70 6.37 5.62
CA LEU A 708 -37.91 7.47 6.13
C LEU A 708 -37.84 8.65 5.16
N LEU A 709 -37.65 8.36 3.86
CA LEU A 709 -37.62 9.37 2.81
C LEU A 709 -39.01 10.03 2.62
N GLU A 710 -40.07 9.23 2.63
CA GLU A 710 -41.45 9.76 2.59
C GLU A 710 -41.69 10.73 3.76
N ASN A 711 -41.37 10.33 5.01
CA ASN A 711 -41.58 11.22 6.15
C ASN A 711 -40.74 12.50 6.04
N PHE A 712 -39.49 12.40 5.53
CA PHE A 712 -38.64 13.55 5.32
C PHE A 712 -39.22 14.55 4.31
N PHE A 713 -39.58 14.09 3.12
CA PHE A 713 -40.17 14.96 2.08
C PHE A 713 -41.52 15.53 2.48
N TYR A 714 -42.37 14.74 3.11
CA TYR A 714 -43.64 15.22 3.64
C TYR A 714 -43.44 16.20 4.80
N GLY A 715 -42.46 16.02 5.64
CA GLY A 715 -42.11 16.99 6.67
C GLY A 715 -41.72 18.36 6.07
N ILE A 716 -40.88 18.37 5.04
CA ILE A 716 -40.53 19.60 4.31
C ILE A 716 -41.81 20.23 3.68
N SER A 717 -42.65 19.41 3.09
CA SER A 717 -43.90 19.90 2.48
C SER A 717 -44.87 20.45 3.51
N LEU A 718 -45.04 19.86 4.67
CA LEU A 718 -45.83 20.38 5.78
C LEU A 718 -45.28 21.72 6.27
N MET A 719 -43.94 21.83 6.47
CA MET A 719 -43.27 23.07 6.88
C MET A 719 -43.41 24.20 5.85
N SER A 720 -43.56 23.87 4.55
CA SER A 720 -43.66 24.85 3.47
C SER A 720 -45.00 25.61 3.45
N GLY A 721 -45.88 25.38 4.41
CA GLY A 721 -47.03 26.21 4.63
C GLY A 721 -48.38 25.54 4.79
N ARG A 722 -48.45 24.18 4.81
CA ARG A 722 -49.71 23.48 5.11
C ARG A 722 -50.08 23.53 6.59
N VAL A 723 -49.08 23.41 7.48
CA VAL A 723 -49.22 23.42 8.92
C VAL A 723 -48.07 24.26 9.50
N ARG A 724 -48.33 25.07 10.51
CA ARG A 724 -47.34 25.88 11.24
C ARG A 724 -47.31 25.48 12.69
N VAL A 725 -46.16 25.65 13.33
CA VAL A 725 -46.04 25.54 14.79
C VAL A 725 -46.97 26.58 15.43
N GLY A 726 -47.81 26.16 16.35
CA GLY A 726 -48.83 26.96 17.00
C GLY A 726 -50.22 26.77 16.39
N ASP A 727 -50.38 26.16 15.18
CA ASP A 727 -51.69 25.86 14.59
C ASP A 727 -52.47 24.84 15.43
N TYR A 728 -53.79 25.01 15.60
CA TYR A 728 -54.65 23.97 16.10
C TYR A 728 -55.18 23.10 14.93
N ILE A 729 -54.92 21.82 14.99
CA ILE A 729 -55.32 20.85 14.00
C ILE A 729 -56.18 19.75 14.60
N GLU A 730 -57.02 19.16 13.79
CA GLU A 730 -57.79 17.96 14.11
C GLU A 730 -57.57 16.91 13.03
N CYS A 731 -57.00 15.79 13.44
CA CYS A 731 -56.70 14.67 12.56
C CYS A 731 -57.09 13.37 13.26
N ASP A 732 -57.83 12.50 12.57
CA ASP A 732 -58.36 11.22 13.13
C ASP A 732 -59.11 11.40 14.48
N GLY A 733 -59.86 12.49 14.63
CA GLY A 733 -60.57 12.79 15.88
C GLY A 733 -59.69 13.29 17.02
N ILE A 734 -58.38 13.34 16.84
CA ILE A 734 -57.43 13.90 17.79
C ILE A 734 -57.26 15.39 17.50
N ARG A 735 -57.54 16.21 18.49
CA ARG A 735 -57.43 17.66 18.37
C ARG A 735 -56.33 18.17 19.30
N GLY A 736 -55.46 19.06 18.75
CA GLY A 736 -54.35 19.63 19.55
C GLY A 736 -53.61 20.73 18.83
N GLN A 737 -52.75 21.39 19.58
CA GLN A 737 -51.88 22.45 19.07
C GLN A 737 -50.54 21.84 18.58
N VAL A 738 -50.08 22.26 17.41
CA VAL A 738 -48.79 21.84 16.85
C VAL A 738 -47.65 22.47 17.66
N GLU A 739 -46.94 21.64 18.38
CA GLU A 739 -45.78 22.04 19.21
C GLU A 739 -44.51 22.09 18.38
N SER A 740 -44.24 21.07 17.58
CA SER A 740 -43.03 20.99 16.75
C SER A 740 -43.27 20.15 15.50
N ILE A 741 -42.57 20.51 14.42
CA ILE A 741 -42.52 19.76 13.16
C ILE A 741 -41.06 19.39 12.93
N THR A 742 -40.77 18.10 12.99
CA THR A 742 -39.45 17.51 12.68
C THR A 742 -39.48 16.90 11.28
N TYR A 743 -38.35 16.44 10.76
CA TYR A 743 -38.32 15.72 9.48
C TYR A 743 -38.96 14.35 9.51
N GLN A 744 -39.33 13.83 10.66
CA GLN A 744 -39.93 12.48 10.76
C GLN A 744 -41.37 12.53 11.26
N SER A 745 -41.67 13.47 12.16
CA SER A 745 -42.98 13.56 12.81
C SER A 745 -43.37 14.98 13.12
N THR A 746 -44.67 15.23 13.17
CA THR A 746 -45.32 16.43 13.68
C THR A 746 -45.88 16.09 15.06
N GLN A 747 -45.48 16.84 16.09
CA GLN A 747 -45.93 16.67 17.46
C GLN A 747 -47.01 17.67 17.76
N ILE A 748 -48.12 17.19 18.33
CA ILE A 748 -49.22 18.01 18.74
C ILE A 748 -49.47 17.78 20.25
N THR A 749 -49.76 18.85 20.97
CA THR A 749 -50.14 18.80 22.37
C THR A 749 -51.68 18.87 22.47
N THR A 750 -52.30 17.84 22.96
CA THR A 750 -53.75 17.69 23.12
C THR A 750 -54.25 18.43 24.36
N SER A 751 -55.55 18.66 24.48
CA SER A 751 -56.17 19.41 25.57
C SER A 751 -56.00 18.75 26.98
N ASP A 752 -55.67 17.47 27.03
CA ASP A 752 -55.35 16.72 28.27
C ASP A 752 -53.89 16.83 28.68
N GLY A 753 -53.05 17.61 27.92
CA GLY A 753 -51.67 17.79 28.17
C GLY A 753 -50.78 16.66 27.64
N SER A 754 -51.31 15.67 26.90
CA SER A 754 -50.53 14.63 26.26
C SER A 754 -49.91 15.12 24.94
N VAL A 755 -48.72 14.59 24.60
CA VAL A 755 -48.06 14.87 23.32
C VAL A 755 -48.27 13.69 22.40
N MET A 756 -48.93 13.93 21.26
CA MET A 756 -49.13 12.95 20.19
C MET A 756 -48.17 13.25 19.01
N ALA A 757 -47.42 12.24 18.58
CA ALA A 757 -46.52 12.36 17.44
C ALA A 757 -47.15 11.64 16.22
N PHE A 758 -47.53 12.39 15.21
CA PHE A 758 -47.95 11.88 13.92
C PHE A 758 -46.74 11.76 12.98
N LEU A 759 -46.55 10.62 12.33
CA LEU A 759 -45.61 10.53 11.22
C LEU A 759 -46.03 11.52 10.12
N ASN A 760 -45.07 12.24 9.57
CA ASN A 760 -45.36 13.26 8.55
C ASN A 760 -46.09 12.68 7.33
N SER A 761 -45.75 11.45 6.92
CA SER A 761 -46.43 10.73 5.84
C SER A 761 -47.88 10.47 6.18
N ALA A 762 -48.20 10.09 7.41
CA ALA A 762 -49.55 9.82 7.85
C ALA A 762 -50.38 11.11 7.91
N LEU A 763 -49.81 12.20 8.45
CA LEU A 763 -50.51 13.49 8.51
C LEU A 763 -50.72 14.10 7.11
N PHE A 764 -49.75 13.92 6.19
CA PHE A 764 -49.85 14.46 4.83
C PHE A 764 -50.85 13.70 3.99
N SER A 765 -50.96 12.38 4.12
CA SER A 765 -51.83 11.50 3.35
C SER A 765 -53.29 11.51 3.84
N LYS A 766 -53.52 11.93 5.10
CA LYS A 766 -54.86 12.02 5.67
C LYS A 766 -55.46 13.40 5.55
N ASN A 767 -56.80 13.45 5.56
CA ASN A 767 -57.52 14.72 5.66
C ASN A 767 -57.45 15.21 7.10
N PHE A 768 -56.92 16.38 7.33
CA PHE A 768 -56.95 17.06 8.59
C PHE A 768 -57.61 18.43 8.49
N LYS A 769 -58.25 18.88 9.55
CA LYS A 769 -58.79 20.23 9.64
C LYS A 769 -57.75 21.11 10.34
N ASN A 770 -57.34 22.22 9.71
CA ASN A 770 -56.61 23.27 10.39
C ASN A 770 -57.63 24.32 10.86
N LEU A 771 -57.76 24.46 12.14
CA LEU A 771 -58.79 25.23 12.80
C LEU A 771 -58.40 26.71 12.96
N THR A 772 -57.12 27.03 12.87
CA THR A 772 -56.58 28.37 13.10
C THR A 772 -56.04 29.05 11.85
N ARG A 773 -55.99 28.35 10.70
CA ARG A 773 -55.33 28.90 9.49
C ARG A 773 -56.01 30.16 8.91
N ASN A 774 -57.34 30.19 8.83
CA ASN A 774 -58.08 31.32 8.24
C ASN A 774 -58.47 32.37 9.30
N HIS A 775 -58.90 31.90 10.46
CA HIS A 775 -59.27 32.70 11.60
C HIS A 775 -59.19 31.82 12.85
N ASN A 776 -58.98 32.42 14.01
CA ASN A 776 -58.80 31.69 15.28
C ASN A 776 -60.13 31.29 15.93
N TYR A 777 -61.24 31.41 15.25
CA TYR A 777 -62.54 31.13 15.83
C TYR A 777 -63.21 29.95 15.15
N GLU A 778 -63.89 29.11 15.93
CA GLU A 778 -64.57 27.89 15.47
C GLU A 778 -66.04 28.01 15.69
N PHE A 779 -66.86 27.57 14.74
CA PHE A 779 -68.30 27.49 14.83
C PHE A 779 -68.67 26.46 15.90
N ILE A 780 -69.55 26.87 16.81
CA ILE A 780 -70.15 26.00 17.83
C ILE A 780 -71.67 26.12 17.80
N SER A 781 -72.34 25.02 18.05
CA SER A 781 -73.82 24.97 18.27
C SER A 781 -74.09 24.34 19.62
N ILE A 782 -74.88 25.02 20.42
CA ILE A 782 -75.32 24.54 21.70
C ILE A 782 -76.84 24.26 21.59
N PRO A 783 -77.25 22.98 21.56
CA PRO A 783 -78.66 22.66 21.52
C PRO A 783 -79.29 22.89 22.90
N ILE A 784 -80.38 23.56 22.92
CA ILE A 784 -81.21 23.80 24.11
C ILE A 784 -82.65 23.49 23.80
N GLY A 785 -83.45 22.95 24.75
CA GLY A 785 -84.88 22.73 24.62
C GLY A 785 -85.67 23.57 25.64
N VAL A 786 -86.66 24.29 25.20
CA VAL A 786 -87.60 25.04 26.07
C VAL A 786 -88.99 24.45 25.94
N ALA A 787 -89.77 24.60 26.98
CA ALA A 787 -91.16 24.08 27.02
C ALA A 787 -92.08 24.61 25.83
N TYR A 788 -92.97 23.75 25.37
CA TYR A 788 -93.98 24.16 24.40
C TYR A 788 -94.85 25.29 24.94
N GLY A 789 -95.05 26.33 24.24
CA GLY A 789 -95.78 27.55 24.64
C GLY A 789 -94.87 28.70 25.08
N SER A 790 -93.58 28.49 25.19
CA SER A 790 -92.61 29.58 25.46
C SER A 790 -92.51 30.52 24.29
N ASP A 791 -92.38 31.84 24.54
CA ASP A 791 -92.19 32.83 23.48
C ASP A 791 -90.68 32.72 23.00
N VAL A 792 -90.57 32.06 21.85
CA VAL A 792 -89.22 31.85 21.25
C VAL A 792 -88.54 33.16 20.92
N LYS A 793 -89.24 34.24 20.65
CA LYS A 793 -88.57 35.55 20.37
C LYS A 793 -88.00 36.18 21.64
N GLU A 794 -88.75 36.07 22.73
CA GLU A 794 -88.26 36.54 24.02
C GLU A 794 -87.05 35.70 24.56
N VAL A 795 -87.18 34.38 24.50
CA VAL A 795 -86.10 33.47 24.84
C VAL A 795 -84.84 33.75 24.01
N ARG A 796 -84.94 34.01 22.71
CA ARG A 796 -83.85 34.35 21.83
C ARG A 796 -83.20 35.63 22.25
N SER A 797 -83.94 36.71 22.51
CA SER A 797 -83.33 37.99 22.88
C SER A 797 -82.57 37.91 24.23
N MET A 798 -83.18 37.20 25.21
CA MET A 798 -82.62 37.02 26.55
C MET A 798 -81.25 36.23 26.50
N ILE A 799 -81.24 35.14 25.73
CA ILE A 799 -80.04 34.32 25.59
C ILE A 799 -78.93 35.11 24.90
N ILE A 800 -79.21 35.82 23.81
CA ILE A 800 -78.28 36.67 23.08
C ILE A 800 -77.68 37.74 24.00
N GLU A 801 -78.50 38.47 24.73
CA GLU A 801 -78.04 39.53 25.67
C GLU A 801 -77.17 38.96 26.78
N ALA A 802 -77.51 37.79 27.32
CA ALA A 802 -76.67 37.13 28.37
C ALA A 802 -75.33 36.65 27.81
N LEU A 803 -75.29 36.08 26.62
CA LEU A 803 -74.04 35.59 26.03
C LEU A 803 -73.17 36.70 25.42
N GLU A 804 -73.79 37.85 25.06
CA GLU A 804 -72.96 39.01 24.64
C GLU A 804 -72.01 39.47 25.75
N LYS A 805 -72.32 39.27 27.03
CA LYS A 805 -71.45 39.58 28.16
C LYS A 805 -70.26 38.61 28.27
N LEU A 806 -70.33 37.45 27.64
CA LEU A 806 -69.25 36.45 27.58
C LEU A 806 -68.34 36.63 26.35
N ARG A 807 -68.47 37.68 25.54
CA ARG A 807 -67.65 37.92 24.36
C ARG A 807 -66.18 38.14 24.68
N THR A 808 -65.91 38.70 25.83
CA THR A 808 -64.55 39.02 26.28
C THR A 808 -64.24 38.28 27.57
N ASP A 809 -62.97 37.89 27.77
CA ASP A 809 -62.44 37.37 29.02
C ASP A 809 -62.22 38.49 30.07
N GLU A 810 -61.85 38.13 31.26
CA GLU A 810 -61.50 39.06 32.39
C GLU A 810 -60.38 40.03 31.97
N ASP A 811 -59.48 39.59 31.09
CA ASP A 811 -58.38 40.38 30.52
C ASP A 811 -58.78 41.21 29.30
N GLY A 812 -60.04 41.29 28.94
CA GLY A 812 -60.53 42.07 27.78
C GLY A 812 -60.25 41.43 26.40
N LYS A 813 -59.77 40.19 26.33
CA LYS A 813 -59.51 39.46 25.11
C LYS A 813 -60.81 38.86 24.57
N ASN A 814 -61.05 38.97 23.24
CA ASN A 814 -62.24 38.44 22.58
C ASN A 814 -62.22 36.90 22.57
N ILE A 815 -63.15 36.28 23.27
CA ILE A 815 -63.39 34.82 23.28
C ILE A 815 -64.31 34.42 22.09
N VAL A 816 -65.24 35.33 21.70
CA VAL A 816 -66.13 35.15 20.56
C VAL A 816 -65.74 36.13 19.50
N ASP A 817 -65.79 35.72 18.23
CA ASP A 817 -65.43 36.52 17.06
C ASP A 817 -66.22 37.88 17.07
N PRO A 818 -65.54 39.02 17.17
CA PRO A 818 -66.17 40.33 17.21
C PRO A 818 -66.98 40.69 15.95
N HIS A 819 -66.70 40.05 14.80
CA HIS A 819 -67.36 40.30 13.56
C HIS A 819 -68.55 39.37 13.28
N LYS A 820 -68.81 38.39 14.16
CA LYS A 820 -69.94 37.45 14.04
C LYS A 820 -70.90 37.66 15.23
N GLN A 821 -72.18 37.68 14.92
CA GLN A 821 -73.22 37.78 15.93
C GLN A 821 -73.48 36.41 16.56
N ILE A 822 -73.83 36.45 17.86
CA ILE A 822 -74.35 35.24 18.49
C ILE A 822 -75.80 35.10 18.06
N GLU A 823 -76.21 33.99 17.53
CA GLU A 823 -77.49 33.71 16.97
C GLU A 823 -78.18 32.56 17.75
N VAL A 824 -79.51 32.69 17.93
CA VAL A 824 -80.31 31.59 18.43
C VAL A 824 -81.25 31.21 17.30
N ARG A 825 -81.07 30.03 16.76
CA ARG A 825 -81.88 29.52 15.64
C ARG A 825 -82.94 28.51 16.14
N PHE A 826 -84.06 28.49 15.56
CA PHE A 826 -85.08 27.44 15.75
C PHE A 826 -84.56 26.19 15.04
N SER A 827 -84.37 25.13 15.77
CA SER A 827 -83.79 23.87 15.25
C SER A 827 -84.87 22.90 14.88
N GLY A 828 -85.91 22.78 15.69
CA GLY A 828 -86.95 21.83 15.44
C GLY A 828 -87.93 21.69 16.60
N PHE A 829 -88.86 20.74 16.43
CA PHE A 829 -89.80 20.32 17.46
C PHE A 829 -89.31 19.00 18.04
N GLY A 830 -88.83 19.00 19.29
CA GLY A 830 -88.45 17.84 20.02
C GLY A 830 -89.60 17.08 20.64
N GLU A 831 -89.40 15.86 21.14
CA GLU A 831 -90.48 15.04 21.75
C GLU A 831 -91.14 15.74 22.93
N SER A 832 -90.47 16.60 23.63
CA SER A 832 -90.99 17.30 24.79
C SER A 832 -90.58 18.77 24.86
N SER A 833 -89.96 19.30 23.84
CA SER A 833 -89.33 20.64 23.82
C SER A 833 -89.45 21.31 22.46
N VAL A 834 -89.37 22.58 22.47
CA VAL A 834 -89.07 23.38 21.27
C VAL A 834 -87.52 23.49 21.25
N ASP A 835 -86.91 22.90 20.22
CA ASP A 835 -85.48 22.85 20.13
C ASP A 835 -84.89 24.07 19.48
N LEU A 836 -83.94 24.70 20.12
CA LEU A 836 -83.23 25.88 19.66
C LEU A 836 -81.71 25.57 19.65
N ASP A 837 -81.02 26.06 18.61
CA ASP A 837 -79.53 25.99 18.54
C ASP A 837 -78.93 27.39 18.81
N VAL A 838 -78.18 27.48 19.86
CA VAL A 838 -77.38 28.67 20.09
C VAL A 838 -76.05 28.59 19.36
N ILE A 839 -75.85 29.49 18.42
CA ILE A 839 -74.72 29.51 17.54
C ILE A 839 -73.78 30.64 17.93
N ALA A 840 -72.50 30.27 18.10
CA ALA A 840 -71.42 31.23 18.33
C ALA A 840 -70.11 30.81 17.61
N TRP A 841 -69.26 31.78 17.39
CA TRP A 841 -67.89 31.52 16.89
C TRP A 841 -66.94 31.75 18.05
N ALA A 842 -66.51 30.68 18.68
CA ALA A 842 -65.60 30.75 19.85
C ALA A 842 -64.13 30.57 19.46
N LEU A 843 -63.25 31.21 20.18
CA LEU A 843 -61.78 31.03 20.05
C LEU A 843 -61.43 29.55 20.20
N VAL A 844 -60.68 29.03 19.23
CA VAL A 844 -60.33 27.60 19.11
C VAL A 844 -59.69 27.06 20.44
N GLU A 845 -58.83 27.85 21.05
CA GLU A 845 -58.16 27.50 22.32
C GLU A 845 -59.10 27.44 23.51
N GLN A 846 -60.13 28.32 23.55
CA GLN A 846 -61.03 28.46 24.69
C GLN A 846 -62.44 27.87 24.41
N LYS A 847 -62.62 27.17 23.32
CA LYS A 847 -63.87 26.56 22.89
C LYS A 847 -64.61 25.82 24.04
N TYR A 848 -63.92 24.94 24.72
CA TYR A 848 -64.54 24.10 25.77
C TYR A 848 -64.85 24.93 27.02
N VAL A 849 -64.03 25.89 27.35
CA VAL A 849 -64.27 26.82 28.50
C VAL A 849 -65.50 27.71 28.20
N PHE A 850 -65.55 28.28 27.00
CA PHE A 850 -66.67 29.07 26.58
C PHE A 850 -67.97 28.23 26.49
N LEU A 851 -67.89 27.02 25.98
CA LEU A 851 -69.04 26.12 25.86
C LEU A 851 -69.62 25.74 27.27
N ALA A 852 -68.77 25.53 28.24
CA ALA A 852 -69.16 25.28 29.63
C ALA A 852 -69.84 26.51 30.24
N LYS A 853 -69.17 27.68 30.17
CA LYS A 853 -69.68 28.96 30.68
C LYS A 853 -71.00 29.37 30.01
N ALA A 854 -71.05 29.21 28.68
CA ALA A 854 -72.29 29.50 27.93
C ALA A 854 -73.47 28.65 28.36
N LYS A 855 -73.30 27.35 28.55
CA LYS A 855 -74.34 26.46 29.03
C LYS A 855 -74.81 26.81 30.47
N GLU A 856 -73.88 27.19 31.33
CA GLU A 856 -74.17 27.64 32.67
C GLU A 856 -75.02 28.94 32.66
N VAL A 857 -74.60 29.94 31.92
CA VAL A 857 -75.33 31.22 31.75
C VAL A 857 -76.67 31.06 31.11
N ILE A 858 -76.79 30.15 30.11
CA ILE A 858 -78.05 29.83 29.49
C ILE A 858 -79.01 29.20 30.52
N TYR A 859 -78.56 28.28 31.29
CA TYR A 859 -79.33 27.62 32.35
C TYR A 859 -79.78 28.63 33.37
N GLU A 860 -78.91 29.51 33.90
CA GLU A 860 -79.24 30.54 34.88
C GLU A 860 -80.28 31.53 34.35
N ILE A 861 -80.12 32.02 33.13
CA ILE A 861 -81.05 33.03 32.58
C ILE A 861 -82.45 32.47 32.28
N LEU A 862 -82.49 31.20 31.81
CA LEU A 862 -83.74 30.52 31.63
C LEU A 862 -84.51 30.35 32.96
N ASN A 863 -83.80 29.87 34.02
CA ASN A 863 -84.43 29.71 35.32
C ASN A 863 -84.84 31.04 35.94
N LYS A 864 -84.01 32.10 35.88
CA LYS A 864 -84.32 33.41 36.41
C LYS A 864 -85.52 34.05 35.81
N ASN A 865 -85.81 33.80 34.57
CA ASN A 865 -86.97 34.37 33.85
C ASN A 865 -88.16 33.40 33.78
N GLY A 866 -88.10 32.30 34.53
CA GLY A 866 -89.26 31.36 34.60
C GLY A 866 -89.52 30.58 33.35
N ILE A 867 -88.51 30.50 32.42
CA ILE A 867 -88.65 29.65 31.21
C ILE A 867 -88.36 28.22 31.60
N GLU A 868 -89.32 27.36 31.48
CA GLU A 868 -89.21 25.94 31.84
C GLU A 868 -88.42 25.17 30.85
N ILE A 869 -87.39 24.43 31.34
CA ILE A 869 -86.66 23.37 30.61
C ILE A 869 -87.43 22.08 30.84
N PRO A 870 -88.09 21.59 29.82
CA PRO A 870 -89.05 20.52 30.06
C PRO A 870 -88.47 19.19 30.40
N TYR A 871 -89.00 18.57 31.38
CA TYR A 871 -88.79 17.14 31.62
C TYR A 871 -89.44 16.32 30.52
N PRO A 872 -88.96 15.10 30.25
CA PRO A 872 -89.59 14.25 29.29
C PRO A 872 -91.12 14.09 29.58
N GLN A 873 -91.95 14.57 28.69
CA GLN A 873 -93.47 14.52 28.79
C GLN A 873 -93.88 13.19 28.20
N ARG A 874 -94.84 12.49 28.88
CA ARG A 874 -95.47 11.28 28.37
C ARG A 874 -96.98 11.32 28.68
N ASP A 875 -97.73 11.23 27.63
CA ASP A 875 -99.15 11.01 27.82
C ASP A 875 -99.39 9.56 28.19
N ILE A 876 -100.00 9.35 29.42
CA ILE A 876 -100.28 8.00 29.94
C ILE A 876 -101.80 7.77 29.83
N PHE A 877 -102.25 6.88 28.94
CA PHE A 877 -103.67 6.39 28.86
C PHE A 877 -103.77 5.20 29.83
N ILE A 878 -104.45 5.44 31.01
CA ILE A 878 -104.75 4.37 31.96
C ILE A 878 -106.04 3.68 31.52
N LYS A 879 -105.98 2.49 30.97
CA LYS A 879 -107.17 1.74 30.44
C LYS A 879 -108.09 1.19 31.54
N ASN A 880 -107.73 1.11 32.74
CA ASN A 880 -108.65 0.59 33.86
C ASN A 880 -108.38 1.50 35.12
N PHE A 881 -109.20 2.43 35.31
CA PHE A 881 -109.34 3.22 36.56
C PHE A 881 -110.58 2.70 37.27
N GLU A 882 -110.41 1.82 38.31
CA GLU A 882 -111.51 1.53 39.23
C GLU A 882 -111.67 2.78 40.07
N LYS A 883 -112.79 3.48 39.94
CA LYS A 883 -113.20 4.50 40.89
C LYS A 883 -113.60 3.84 42.19
N LYS A 884 -112.84 4.06 43.28
CA LYS A 884 -113.30 3.83 44.63
C LYS A 884 -114.27 4.89 45.12
#